data_000977f744b6e58efd6179af79c816dc
#
_entry.id   000977f744b6e58efd6179af79c816dc
#
_cell.length_a   1.000
_cell.length_b   1.000
_cell.length_c   1.000
_cell.angle_alpha   90.00
_cell.angle_beta   90.00
_cell.angle_gamma   90.00
#
_symmetry.space_group_name_H-M   'P 1'
#
loop_
_entity.id
_entity.type
_entity.pdbx_description
1 polymer ?
#
loop_
_entity_poly.entity_id
_entity_poly.type
_entity_poly.pdbx_seq_one_letter_code
_entity_poly.pdbx_strand_id
1 'polypeptide(L)'
;MSAADSSAIVISVSGEEREVTAKTAAELFADDPKIVVARVNGVLVDLSHELSAGDSVEPVFIHEPDGLNVLRHSAAHVMAQAVQEYRKDAKLGIGPYITDGFYFDFDVAEPFTPEDLKKIEKSMMKIIKSGQLFRRRVVTHDEAVAEMANEPYKLELLSLTQGPGSGADAAEGASVEVGEGEITIYDNVHPKTGETVWKDLCRGPHLPNTKLIANGYALMRAGGAYWRGSEKNPMLQRIYGTAWPTKDELVAYKERIAEAERRDHRRLGRELDLFSFPKNIGPGLPVIHPKGGVIKREMEDYVRTRHIQEGFQYVSTPHISKEDLFYTSGHLPYYADGMFPPMELDNGNYRLKAMNCPMHNEIYRSRGRSYRELPLRFFEFGTVYRDEKSGVLQGLTRVRMISQDDSHSYVTKEQAPDEVRHLLKFMLSLLEDFGMTDFYLELSTRDTEGDKKDKFIGTDEQWEAATAVLEQVAKETGLELVPDPGGAAVYGQKISVQAKDAIGRTWQMSTVQYDFNQPSRFGLEYQAADGTVQEPVMIHSAKFGSIERFLGVLTEHYAGALPAWLAPVQVIGVPVAEAFNDYMTEIADKLRAHGVRVEVDYGSDRFTKKIRTASTEKVPFILIAGGEDAEHGAVSFRFRGNKQENGVPVDEAVARIVEHIRNRVNEDPKPSTEAAE
;
A
#
# COMPACT_ATOMS: atom_id res chain seq x y z
N MET A 1 -6.58 62.90 1.10
CA MET A 1 -5.79 61.68 0.83
C MET A 1 -4.90 61.50 2.02
N SER A 2 -5.34 60.65 2.95
CA SER A 2 -4.58 60.28 4.15
C SER A 2 -3.61 59.20 3.76
N ALA A 3 -2.30 59.36 4.00
CA ALA A 3 -1.31 58.32 3.89
C ALA A 3 -1.65 57.26 4.92
N ALA A 4 -1.99 56.05 4.46
CA ALA A 4 -2.13 54.92 5.33
C ALA A 4 -0.75 54.61 5.94
N ASP A 5 -0.67 54.68 7.25
CA ASP A 5 0.49 54.36 8.07
C ASP A 5 0.83 52.86 7.86
N SER A 6 1.81 52.58 7.01
CA SER A 6 2.37 51.25 6.86
C SER A 6 3.45 51.05 7.93
N SER A 7 3.04 50.78 9.17
CA SER A 7 3.99 50.38 10.19
C SER A 7 4.60 49.04 9.81
N ALA A 8 5.92 49.00 9.66
CA ALA A 8 6.65 47.75 9.45
C ALA A 8 6.49 46.85 10.69
N ILE A 9 6.35 45.55 10.45
CA ILE A 9 6.29 44.50 11.47
C ILE A 9 7.51 43.61 11.37
N VAL A 10 7.95 43.07 12.49
CA VAL A 10 9.05 42.08 12.54
C VAL A 10 8.43 40.71 12.58
N ILE A 11 8.81 39.86 11.63
CA ILE A 11 8.38 38.46 11.52
C ILE A 11 9.60 37.55 11.24
N SER A 12 9.47 36.26 11.52
CA SER A 12 10.47 35.26 11.10
C SER A 12 10.05 34.66 9.75
N VAL A 13 10.88 34.81 8.72
CA VAL A 13 10.65 34.19 7.41
C VAL A 13 11.66 33.08 7.20
N SER A 14 11.20 31.84 7.17
CA SER A 14 12.05 30.64 7.06
C SER A 14 13.18 30.60 8.11
N GLY A 15 12.90 31.05 9.33
CA GLY A 15 13.83 31.09 10.45
C GLY A 15 14.71 32.35 10.54
N GLU A 16 14.59 33.29 9.63
CA GLU A 16 15.31 34.57 9.67
C GLU A 16 14.36 35.72 10.04
N GLU A 17 14.74 36.51 11.07
CA GLU A 17 13.99 37.72 11.43
C GLU A 17 14.11 38.80 10.32
N ARG A 18 12.98 39.32 9.88
CA ARG A 18 12.88 40.37 8.86
C ARG A 18 11.86 41.42 9.27
N GLU A 19 12.21 42.68 9.04
CA GLU A 19 11.28 43.80 9.11
C GLU A 19 10.56 43.93 7.75
N VAL A 20 9.25 43.79 7.74
CA VAL A 20 8.44 43.81 6.51
C VAL A 20 7.30 44.79 6.60
N THR A 21 6.91 45.37 5.45
CA THR A 21 5.72 46.21 5.32
C THR A 21 4.53 45.46 4.71
N ALA A 22 4.74 44.16 4.35
CA ALA A 22 3.70 43.28 3.84
C ALA A 22 2.65 43.04 4.92
N LYS A 23 1.38 43.17 4.55
CA LYS A 23 0.22 42.94 5.43
C LYS A 23 -0.32 41.53 5.31
N THR A 24 -0.05 40.86 4.21
CA THR A 24 -0.51 39.51 3.93
C THR A 24 0.64 38.63 3.44
N ALA A 25 0.48 37.33 3.54
CA ALA A 25 1.42 36.36 2.98
C ALA A 25 1.56 36.53 1.45
N ALA A 26 0.50 36.94 0.75
CA ALA A 26 0.55 37.23 -0.68
C ALA A 26 1.47 38.42 -1.01
N GLU A 27 1.44 39.48 -0.21
CA GLU A 27 2.34 40.61 -0.37
C GLU A 27 3.78 40.24 -0.05
N LEU A 28 3.99 39.40 0.98
CA LEU A 28 5.31 38.93 1.41
C LEU A 28 5.99 38.10 0.30
N PHE A 29 5.23 37.27 -0.40
CA PHE A 29 5.74 36.34 -1.42
C PHE A 29 5.39 36.76 -2.86
N ALA A 30 5.08 38.04 -3.07
CA ALA A 30 4.64 38.56 -4.40
C ALA A 30 5.63 38.27 -5.54
N ASP A 31 6.91 38.14 -5.24
CA ASP A 31 7.99 37.95 -6.23
C ASP A 31 8.11 36.49 -6.71
N ASP A 32 7.49 35.52 -6.03
CA ASP A 32 7.55 34.11 -6.45
C ASP A 32 6.15 33.49 -6.65
N PRO A 33 5.65 33.45 -7.90
CA PRO A 33 4.33 32.93 -8.22
C PRO A 33 4.19 31.40 -8.04
N LYS A 34 5.26 30.69 -7.70
CA LYS A 34 5.22 29.24 -7.40
C LYS A 34 4.79 28.96 -5.97
N ILE A 35 4.82 29.96 -5.09
CA ILE A 35 4.32 29.85 -3.73
C ILE A 35 2.79 29.97 -3.79
N VAL A 36 2.10 28.99 -3.26
CA VAL A 36 0.64 28.86 -3.41
C VAL A 36 -0.12 29.02 -2.10
N VAL A 37 0.52 28.72 -0.97
CA VAL A 37 0.03 28.93 0.39
C VAL A 37 1.22 29.20 1.31
N ALA A 38 0.97 29.59 2.56
CA ALA A 38 2.00 29.80 3.56
C ALA A 38 1.73 28.94 4.81
N ARG A 39 2.78 28.65 5.53
CA ARG A 39 2.68 28.09 6.90
C ARG A 39 2.98 29.21 7.87
N VAL A 40 1.97 29.64 8.65
CA VAL A 40 2.11 30.67 9.69
C VAL A 40 1.99 30.01 11.05
N ASN A 41 3.03 30.14 11.86
CA ASN A 41 3.12 29.52 13.19
C ASN A 41 2.82 28.01 13.17
N GLY A 42 3.30 27.31 12.12
CA GLY A 42 3.09 25.88 11.94
C GLY A 42 1.75 25.50 11.29
N VAL A 43 0.82 26.45 11.09
CA VAL A 43 -0.50 26.19 10.49
C VAL A 43 -0.51 26.60 9.01
N LEU A 44 -1.05 25.74 8.16
CA LEU A 44 -1.19 26.01 6.71
C LEU A 44 -2.36 26.98 6.47
N VAL A 45 -2.08 28.10 5.78
CA VAL A 45 -3.04 29.19 5.54
C VAL A 45 -3.01 29.67 4.10
N ASP A 46 -4.09 30.30 3.66
CA ASP A 46 -4.16 30.99 2.35
C ASP A 46 -3.14 32.13 2.27
N LEU A 47 -2.69 32.47 1.09
CA LEU A 47 -1.85 33.65 0.88
C LEU A 47 -2.54 34.98 1.25
N SER A 48 -3.87 35.00 1.36
CA SER A 48 -4.64 36.16 1.83
C SER A 48 -4.58 36.37 3.34
N HIS A 49 -3.96 35.46 4.09
CA HIS A 49 -3.82 35.54 5.55
C HIS A 49 -3.06 36.79 5.96
N GLU A 50 -3.61 37.54 6.94
CA GLU A 50 -3.00 38.75 7.50
C GLU A 50 -1.87 38.40 8.45
N LEU A 51 -0.71 39.03 8.27
CA LEU A 51 0.48 38.80 9.07
C LEU A 51 0.49 39.72 10.29
N SER A 52 0.95 39.19 11.41
CA SER A 52 1.10 39.88 12.67
C SER A 52 2.57 39.92 13.11
N ALA A 53 2.93 40.89 13.93
CA ALA A 53 4.28 40.96 14.51
C ALA A 53 4.56 39.70 15.34
N GLY A 54 5.74 39.09 15.13
CA GLY A 54 6.15 37.87 15.79
C GLY A 54 5.79 36.58 15.11
N ASP A 55 5.05 36.60 13.97
CA ASP A 55 4.72 35.42 13.22
C ASP A 55 5.97 34.72 12.64
N SER A 56 5.96 33.40 12.63
CA SER A 56 6.87 32.55 11.86
C SER A 56 6.19 32.16 10.56
N VAL A 57 6.75 32.56 9.43
CA VAL A 57 6.13 32.39 8.11
C VAL A 57 7.05 31.60 7.19
N GLU A 58 6.52 30.50 6.63
CA GLU A 58 7.23 29.66 5.68
C GLU A 58 6.45 29.62 4.36
N PRO A 59 7.12 29.75 3.20
CA PRO A 59 6.48 29.57 1.89
C PRO A 59 6.20 28.10 1.65
N VAL A 60 5.09 27.77 0.97
CA VAL A 60 4.78 26.42 0.49
C VAL A 60 4.60 26.46 -1.02
N PHE A 61 5.41 25.65 -1.70
CA PHE A 61 5.44 25.57 -3.16
C PHE A 61 4.46 24.52 -3.68
N ILE A 62 3.94 24.75 -4.90
CA ILE A 62 2.93 23.87 -5.50
C ILE A 62 3.40 22.42 -5.69
N HIS A 63 4.71 22.17 -5.78
CA HIS A 63 5.28 20.82 -5.94
C HIS A 63 5.51 20.08 -4.60
N GLU A 64 5.42 20.78 -3.49
CA GLU A 64 5.55 20.19 -2.16
C GLU A 64 4.28 19.42 -1.79
N PRO A 65 4.36 18.44 -0.87
CA PRO A 65 3.21 17.63 -0.47
C PRO A 65 1.98 18.47 -0.09
N ASP A 66 2.15 19.50 0.72
CA ASP A 66 1.06 20.39 1.14
C ASP A 66 0.53 21.24 -0.02
N GLY A 67 1.42 21.75 -0.88
CA GLY A 67 1.03 22.48 -2.09
C GLY A 67 0.22 21.63 -3.06
N LEU A 68 0.59 20.34 -3.23
CA LEU A 68 -0.18 19.37 -4.03
C LEU A 68 -1.54 19.08 -3.41
N ASN A 69 -1.63 18.97 -2.09
CA ASN A 69 -2.89 18.76 -1.40
C ASN A 69 -3.85 19.95 -1.60
N VAL A 70 -3.33 21.19 -1.52
CA VAL A 70 -4.09 22.42 -1.77
C VAL A 70 -4.52 22.54 -3.24
N LEU A 71 -3.65 22.15 -4.18
CA LEU A 71 -4.00 22.07 -5.61
C LEU A 71 -5.17 21.10 -5.85
N ARG A 72 -5.11 19.91 -5.27
CA ARG A 72 -6.15 18.87 -5.37
C ARG A 72 -7.45 19.33 -4.73
N HIS A 73 -7.39 19.91 -3.54
CA HIS A 73 -8.56 20.47 -2.86
C HIS A 73 -9.22 21.59 -3.68
N SER A 74 -8.43 22.51 -4.23
CA SER A 74 -8.95 23.57 -5.09
C SER A 74 -9.55 23.04 -6.40
N ALA A 75 -8.97 21.97 -6.96
CA ALA A 75 -9.54 21.30 -8.12
C ALA A 75 -10.87 20.59 -7.79
N ALA A 76 -11.04 20.06 -6.57
CA ALA A 76 -12.30 19.50 -6.10
C ALA A 76 -13.42 20.58 -6.07
N HIS A 77 -13.11 21.79 -5.56
CA HIS A 77 -14.06 22.90 -5.57
C HIS A 77 -14.43 23.36 -6.99
N VAL A 78 -13.46 23.45 -7.90
CA VAL A 78 -13.74 23.77 -9.32
C VAL A 78 -14.61 22.70 -9.96
N MET A 79 -14.40 21.42 -9.61
CA MET A 79 -15.28 20.34 -10.06
C MET A 79 -16.69 20.48 -9.48
N ALA A 80 -16.83 20.78 -8.19
CA ALA A 80 -18.13 20.97 -7.54
C ALA A 80 -18.93 22.10 -8.18
N GLN A 81 -18.29 23.26 -8.44
CA GLN A 81 -18.89 24.35 -9.21
C GLN A 81 -19.32 23.88 -10.60
N ALA A 82 -18.46 23.17 -11.33
CA ALA A 82 -18.74 22.68 -12.68
C ALA A 82 -19.90 21.68 -12.70
N VAL A 83 -20.02 20.83 -11.67
CA VAL A 83 -21.13 19.89 -11.50
C VAL A 83 -22.43 20.65 -11.28
N GLN A 84 -22.49 21.62 -10.38
CA GLN A 84 -23.70 22.43 -10.13
C GLN A 84 -24.07 23.36 -11.30
N GLU A 85 -23.10 23.77 -12.13
CA GLU A 85 -23.39 24.45 -13.40
C GLU A 85 -24.07 23.52 -14.40
N TYR A 86 -23.64 22.26 -14.45
CA TYR A 86 -24.14 21.23 -15.37
C TYR A 86 -25.45 20.56 -14.86
N ARG A 87 -25.51 20.23 -13.57
CA ARG A 87 -26.64 19.62 -12.87
C ARG A 87 -27.13 20.58 -11.77
N LYS A 88 -28.18 21.33 -12.03
CA LYS A 88 -28.73 22.31 -11.08
C LYS A 88 -29.37 21.70 -9.84
N ASP A 89 -29.74 20.43 -9.90
CA ASP A 89 -30.29 19.62 -8.82
C ASP A 89 -29.23 19.05 -7.86
N ALA A 90 -27.95 19.03 -8.27
CA ALA A 90 -26.86 18.46 -7.49
C ALA A 90 -26.67 19.17 -6.15
N LYS A 91 -26.73 18.38 -5.05
CA LYS A 91 -26.42 18.83 -3.70
C LYS A 91 -25.01 18.43 -3.31
N LEU A 92 -24.33 19.31 -2.59
CA LEU A 92 -22.93 19.13 -2.20
C LEU A 92 -22.81 18.27 -0.95
N GLY A 93 -22.02 17.21 -1.03
CA GLY A 93 -21.51 16.45 0.12
C GLY A 93 -20.17 17.01 0.59
N ILE A 94 -19.12 16.19 0.56
CA ILE A 94 -17.74 16.53 0.93
C ILE A 94 -16.78 16.36 -0.23
N GLY A 95 -15.67 17.13 -0.24
CA GLY A 95 -14.69 17.14 -1.31
C GLY A 95 -13.23 17.18 -0.91
N PRO A 96 -12.73 16.19 -0.13
CA PRO A 96 -11.36 16.18 0.31
C PRO A 96 -10.38 15.83 -0.81
N TYR A 97 -9.12 16.24 -0.62
CA TYR A 97 -8.01 15.65 -1.36
C TYR A 97 -7.69 14.24 -0.82
N ILE A 98 -7.13 13.43 -1.68
CA ILE A 98 -6.61 12.09 -1.36
C ILE A 98 -5.23 11.92 -1.98
N THR A 99 -4.54 10.83 -1.69
CA THR A 99 -3.28 10.50 -2.34
C THR A 99 -3.45 10.50 -3.86
N ASP A 100 -2.64 11.31 -4.54
CA ASP A 100 -2.63 11.49 -6.00
C ASP A 100 -3.93 12.00 -6.63
N GLY A 101 -4.88 12.51 -5.83
CA GLY A 101 -6.14 12.97 -6.38
C GLY A 101 -7.05 13.69 -5.40
N PHE A 102 -8.32 13.72 -5.75
CA PHE A 102 -9.39 14.26 -4.96
C PHE A 102 -10.71 13.55 -5.32
N TYR A 103 -11.72 13.73 -4.49
CA TYR A 103 -13.09 13.38 -4.86
C TYR A 103 -14.06 14.44 -4.38
N PHE A 104 -15.31 14.36 -4.84
CA PHE A 104 -16.42 15.11 -4.29
C PHE A 104 -17.70 14.27 -4.38
N ASP A 105 -18.49 14.29 -3.32
CA ASP A 105 -19.75 13.58 -3.20
C ASP A 105 -20.92 14.50 -3.57
N PHE A 106 -21.83 13.99 -4.38
CA PHE A 106 -23.01 14.70 -4.85
C PHE A 106 -24.27 13.87 -4.65
N ASP A 107 -25.32 14.47 -4.13
CA ASP A 107 -26.66 13.92 -4.23
C ASP A 107 -27.28 14.40 -5.55
N VAL A 108 -27.59 13.46 -6.41
CA VAL A 108 -28.16 13.69 -7.76
C VAL A 108 -29.23 12.65 -8.07
N ALA A 109 -30.25 13.05 -8.83
CA ALA A 109 -31.34 12.16 -9.20
C ALA A 109 -30.89 10.95 -10.07
N GLU A 110 -29.91 11.18 -10.97
CA GLU A 110 -29.39 10.17 -11.88
C GLU A 110 -27.88 10.04 -11.77
N PRO A 111 -27.32 8.81 -11.75
CA PRO A 111 -25.88 8.60 -11.67
C PRO A 111 -25.12 9.30 -12.82
N PHE A 112 -23.87 9.69 -12.55
CA PHE A 112 -23.00 10.27 -13.57
C PHE A 112 -22.49 9.22 -14.56
N THR A 113 -22.56 9.53 -15.84
CA THR A 113 -22.02 8.74 -16.93
C THR A 113 -20.62 9.23 -17.35
N PRO A 114 -19.83 8.43 -18.09
CA PRO A 114 -18.56 8.89 -18.66
C PRO A 114 -18.70 10.12 -19.57
N GLU A 115 -19.84 10.28 -20.26
CA GLU A 115 -20.16 11.44 -21.08
C GLU A 115 -20.39 12.69 -20.23
N ASP A 116 -21.01 12.54 -19.05
CA ASP A 116 -21.20 13.65 -18.13
C ASP A 116 -19.84 14.15 -17.59
N LEU A 117 -18.92 13.23 -17.24
CA LEU A 117 -17.58 13.62 -16.81
C LEU A 117 -16.86 14.48 -17.85
N LYS A 118 -16.95 14.14 -19.15
CA LYS A 118 -16.39 14.94 -20.23
C LYS A 118 -17.00 16.34 -20.32
N LYS A 119 -18.31 16.49 -20.06
CA LYS A 119 -18.99 17.79 -20.05
C LYS A 119 -18.58 18.60 -18.84
N ILE A 120 -18.47 17.98 -17.67
CA ILE A 120 -18.00 18.61 -16.44
C ILE A 120 -16.55 19.09 -16.61
N GLU A 121 -15.64 18.29 -17.19
CA GLU A 121 -14.27 18.73 -17.48
C GLU A 121 -14.23 19.96 -18.40
N LYS A 122 -15.12 20.06 -19.39
CA LYS A 122 -15.24 21.25 -20.24
C LYS A 122 -15.70 22.49 -19.46
N SER A 123 -16.60 22.33 -18.47
CA SER A 123 -16.98 23.41 -17.57
C SER A 123 -15.83 23.80 -16.65
N MET A 124 -15.15 22.83 -16.03
CA MET A 124 -13.93 23.08 -15.24
C MET A 124 -12.91 23.89 -16.02
N MET A 125 -12.65 23.53 -17.28
CA MET A 125 -11.70 24.27 -18.14
C MET A 125 -12.11 25.75 -18.30
N LYS A 126 -13.40 26.06 -18.42
CA LYS A 126 -13.89 27.45 -18.52
C LYS A 126 -13.66 28.20 -17.19
N ILE A 127 -13.99 27.57 -16.06
CA ILE A 127 -13.79 28.12 -14.73
C ILE A 127 -12.30 28.39 -14.47
N ILE A 128 -11.42 27.46 -14.80
CA ILE A 128 -9.96 27.59 -14.64
C ILE A 128 -9.44 28.77 -15.49
N LYS A 129 -9.83 28.83 -16.76
CA LYS A 129 -9.42 29.94 -17.69
C LYS A 129 -9.95 31.30 -17.25
N SER A 130 -11.09 31.36 -16.57
CA SER A 130 -11.64 32.63 -16.07
C SER A 130 -10.80 33.25 -14.95
N GLY A 131 -10.01 32.43 -14.25
CA GLY A 131 -9.10 32.87 -13.19
C GLY A 131 -9.82 33.38 -11.95
N GLN A 132 -10.90 32.71 -11.55
CA GLN A 132 -11.62 33.05 -10.33
C GLN A 132 -10.68 33.01 -9.12
N LEU A 133 -10.88 33.92 -8.19
CA LEU A 133 -10.12 34.00 -6.93
C LEU A 133 -10.85 33.21 -5.88
N PHE A 134 -10.11 32.45 -5.07
CA PHE A 134 -10.64 31.84 -3.87
C PHE A 134 -10.55 32.85 -2.71
N ARG A 135 -11.69 33.17 -2.10
CA ARG A 135 -11.78 34.13 -1.00
C ARG A 135 -12.38 33.48 0.23
N ARG A 136 -11.57 33.35 1.28
CA ARG A 136 -11.99 32.86 2.58
C ARG A 136 -12.77 33.94 3.33
N ARG A 137 -13.89 33.55 3.95
CA ARG A 137 -14.66 34.39 4.89
C ARG A 137 -14.93 33.59 6.15
N VAL A 138 -14.67 34.19 7.31
CA VAL A 138 -15.15 33.70 8.59
C VAL A 138 -16.59 34.17 8.76
N VAL A 139 -17.48 33.27 9.13
CA VAL A 139 -18.92 33.54 9.27
C VAL A 139 -19.43 33.00 10.59
N THR A 140 -20.51 33.56 11.08
CA THR A 140 -21.25 33.00 12.22
C THR A 140 -22.00 31.74 11.81
N HIS A 141 -22.38 30.91 12.78
CA HIS A 141 -23.18 29.71 12.53
C HIS A 141 -24.50 30.06 11.79
N ASP A 142 -25.20 31.10 12.24
CA ASP A 142 -26.48 31.50 11.64
C ASP A 142 -26.33 32.00 10.19
N GLU A 143 -25.24 32.70 9.91
CA GLU A 143 -24.87 33.10 8.54
C GLU A 143 -24.56 31.88 7.67
N ALA A 144 -23.78 30.91 8.18
CA ALA A 144 -23.46 29.68 7.46
C ALA A 144 -24.73 28.87 7.16
N VAL A 145 -25.64 28.72 8.12
CA VAL A 145 -26.92 28.04 7.93
C VAL A 145 -27.77 28.74 6.87
N ALA A 146 -27.83 30.07 6.91
CA ALA A 146 -28.59 30.86 5.93
C ALA A 146 -27.99 30.74 4.53
N GLU A 147 -26.66 30.78 4.41
CA GLU A 147 -25.96 30.68 3.12
C GLU A 147 -25.98 29.27 2.52
N MET A 148 -26.00 28.22 3.35
CA MET A 148 -26.06 26.80 2.96
C MET A 148 -27.49 26.24 2.98
N ALA A 149 -28.53 27.05 3.07
CA ALA A 149 -29.93 26.61 3.22
C ALA A 149 -30.41 25.60 2.15
N ASN A 150 -29.80 25.60 0.97
CA ASN A 150 -30.11 24.66 -0.12
C ASN A 150 -29.19 23.41 -0.18
N GLU A 151 -28.26 23.27 0.75
CA GLU A 151 -27.27 22.20 0.79
C GLU A 151 -27.45 21.33 2.06
N PRO A 152 -28.34 20.32 2.03
CA PRO A 152 -28.73 19.57 3.22
C PRO A 152 -27.58 18.89 3.93
N TYR A 153 -26.59 18.37 3.21
CA TYR A 153 -25.42 17.71 3.78
C TYR A 153 -24.48 18.71 4.46
N LYS A 154 -24.35 19.94 3.93
CA LYS A 154 -23.58 21.01 4.58
C LYS A 154 -24.28 21.49 5.86
N LEU A 155 -25.61 21.55 5.88
CA LEU A 155 -26.37 21.83 7.10
C LEU A 155 -26.21 20.73 8.17
N GLU A 156 -26.18 19.46 7.76
CA GLU A 156 -25.88 18.36 8.68
C GLU A 156 -24.48 18.52 9.30
N LEU A 157 -23.45 18.81 8.49
CA LEU A 157 -22.08 19.03 8.97
C LEU A 157 -22.03 20.21 9.97
N LEU A 158 -22.72 21.32 9.71
CA LEU A 158 -22.81 22.45 10.63
C LEU A 158 -23.46 22.06 11.96
N SER A 159 -24.48 21.19 11.94
CA SER A 159 -25.14 20.73 13.17
C SER A 159 -24.23 19.92 14.10
N LEU A 160 -23.22 19.24 13.54
CA LEU A 160 -22.26 18.43 14.30
C LEU A 160 -21.24 19.27 15.07
N THR A 161 -21.08 20.55 14.74
CA THR A 161 -20.15 21.45 15.45
C THR A 161 -20.66 21.97 16.78
N GLN A 162 -21.95 21.79 17.10
CA GLN A 162 -22.62 22.37 18.27
C GLN A 162 -22.91 21.41 19.44
N GLY A 163 -22.52 20.11 19.40
CA GLY A 163 -22.88 19.13 20.42
C GLY A 163 -21.78 18.83 21.45
N PRO A 164 -22.13 18.40 22.69
CA PRO A 164 -21.14 17.82 23.60
C PRO A 164 -20.71 16.46 23.04
N GLY A 165 -19.52 16.39 22.45
CA GLY A 165 -18.97 15.24 21.72
C GLY A 165 -18.37 15.61 20.37
N SER A 166 -18.23 16.89 20.08
CA SER A 166 -17.78 17.44 18.79
C SER A 166 -16.32 17.11 18.39
N GLY A 167 -15.58 16.29 19.13
CA GLY A 167 -14.17 15.99 18.84
C GLY A 167 -13.85 14.55 18.46
N ALA A 168 -14.61 13.55 18.93
CA ALA A 168 -14.13 12.16 18.87
C ALA A 168 -14.83 11.24 17.83
N ASP A 169 -16.01 11.61 17.33
CA ASP A 169 -16.82 10.78 16.42
C ASP A 169 -17.12 11.43 15.05
N ALA A 170 -16.38 12.48 14.69
CA ALA A 170 -16.47 13.03 13.34
C ALA A 170 -15.97 11.98 12.35
N ALA A 171 -16.90 11.27 11.70
CA ALA A 171 -16.60 10.32 10.65
C ALA A 171 -15.64 10.92 9.62
N GLU A 172 -14.75 10.07 9.06
CA GLU A 172 -13.80 10.40 7.99
C GLU A 172 -14.39 11.42 7.00
N GLY A 173 -13.79 12.60 6.91
CA GLY A 173 -14.22 13.70 6.01
C GLY A 173 -14.96 14.87 6.66
N ALA A 174 -15.64 14.74 7.79
CA ALA A 174 -16.33 15.87 8.43
C ALA A 174 -15.36 16.88 9.05
N SER A 175 -14.25 16.43 9.63
CA SER A 175 -13.16 17.28 10.14
C SER A 175 -12.46 18.09 9.06
N VAL A 176 -12.47 17.63 7.80
CA VAL A 176 -11.86 18.32 6.66
C VAL A 176 -12.70 19.54 6.25
N GLU A 177 -14.01 19.48 6.40
CA GLU A 177 -14.93 20.52 5.92
C GLU A 177 -15.22 21.60 6.98
N VAL A 178 -15.37 21.22 8.24
CA VAL A 178 -15.84 22.15 9.29
C VAL A 178 -14.85 22.37 10.42
N GLY A 179 -13.97 21.42 10.75
CA GLY A 179 -12.90 21.56 11.76
C GLY A 179 -13.35 21.97 13.17
N GLU A 180 -12.43 21.92 14.13
CA GLU A 180 -12.61 22.58 15.42
C GLU A 180 -12.25 24.08 15.29
N GLY A 181 -13.17 24.99 15.56
CA GLY A 181 -12.90 26.43 15.58
C GLY A 181 -13.82 27.27 14.68
N GLU A 182 -13.24 28.17 13.89
CA GLU A 182 -13.98 29.14 13.07
C GLU A 182 -14.71 28.45 11.89
N ILE A 183 -15.99 28.80 11.71
CA ILE A 183 -16.74 28.37 10.52
C ILE A 183 -16.34 29.26 9.36
N THR A 184 -15.96 28.64 8.23
CA THR A 184 -15.49 29.37 7.06
C THR A 184 -16.22 28.97 5.79
N ILE A 185 -16.47 29.97 4.94
CA ILE A 185 -17.00 29.82 3.58
C ILE A 185 -15.96 30.31 2.60
N TYR A 186 -15.74 29.55 1.55
CA TYR A 186 -14.94 29.96 0.41
C TYR A 186 -15.81 30.37 -0.75
N ASP A 187 -15.62 31.61 -1.20
CA ASP A 187 -16.23 32.15 -2.39
C ASP A 187 -15.30 32.02 -3.59
N ASN A 188 -15.80 31.49 -4.71
CA ASN A 188 -15.16 31.62 -5.99
C ASN A 188 -15.60 32.98 -6.58
N VAL A 189 -14.67 33.92 -6.70
CA VAL A 189 -14.94 35.31 -7.03
C VAL A 189 -14.47 35.65 -8.45
N HIS A 190 -15.31 36.28 -9.26
CA HIS A 190 -14.92 36.70 -10.60
C HIS A 190 -13.85 37.82 -10.54
N PRO A 191 -12.65 37.65 -11.17
CA PRO A 191 -11.49 38.52 -10.94
C PRO A 191 -11.67 39.95 -11.39
N LYS A 192 -12.62 40.24 -12.29
CA LYS A 192 -12.87 41.61 -12.83
C LYS A 192 -14.04 42.32 -12.17
N THR A 193 -15.12 41.57 -11.83
CA THR A 193 -16.34 42.19 -11.25
C THR A 193 -16.35 42.13 -9.73
N GLY A 194 -15.57 41.24 -9.12
CA GLY A 194 -15.57 41.01 -7.67
C GLY A 194 -16.81 40.27 -7.16
N GLU A 195 -17.68 39.81 -8.05
CA GLU A 195 -18.91 39.07 -7.70
C GLU A 195 -18.59 37.63 -7.33
N THR A 196 -19.26 37.14 -6.30
CA THR A 196 -19.24 35.72 -5.94
C THR A 196 -20.01 34.91 -6.98
N VAL A 197 -19.33 34.01 -7.67
CA VAL A 197 -19.89 33.14 -8.71
C VAL A 197 -20.41 31.84 -8.13
N TRP A 198 -19.70 31.32 -7.14
CA TRP A 198 -20.00 30.07 -6.43
C TRP A 198 -19.39 30.10 -5.04
N LYS A 199 -19.93 29.30 -4.12
CA LYS A 199 -19.43 29.22 -2.75
C LYS A 199 -19.66 27.85 -2.15
N ASP A 200 -18.82 27.48 -1.16
CA ASP A 200 -18.98 26.28 -0.38
C ASP A 200 -18.52 26.47 1.07
N LEU A 201 -19.10 25.68 1.97
CA LEU A 201 -18.62 25.53 3.33
C LEU A 201 -17.34 24.69 3.31
N CYS A 202 -16.23 25.27 3.74
CA CYS A 202 -14.93 24.62 3.63
C CYS A 202 -13.91 25.24 4.58
N ARG A 203 -13.01 24.41 5.12
CA ARG A 203 -11.93 24.83 6.00
C ARG A 203 -10.74 25.46 5.24
N GLY A 204 -10.50 25.04 4.00
CA GLY A 204 -9.34 25.44 3.21
C GLY A 204 -8.04 24.76 3.67
N PRO A 205 -6.86 25.35 3.37
CA PRO A 205 -6.70 26.49 2.46
C PRO A 205 -6.87 26.13 0.98
N HIS A 206 -6.93 27.17 0.13
CA HIS A 206 -7.04 27.06 -1.31
C HIS A 206 -5.93 27.83 -2.04
N LEU A 207 -5.76 27.50 -3.33
CA LEU A 207 -4.91 28.25 -4.24
C LEU A 207 -5.38 29.72 -4.32
N PRO A 208 -4.51 30.69 -4.62
CA PRO A 208 -4.91 32.08 -4.81
C PRO A 208 -5.95 32.28 -5.93
N ASN A 209 -5.90 31.46 -6.96
CA ASN A 209 -6.85 31.52 -8.07
C ASN A 209 -6.90 30.20 -8.85
N THR A 210 -7.98 30.02 -9.61
CA THR A 210 -8.22 28.79 -10.38
C THR A 210 -7.25 28.55 -11.53
N LYS A 211 -6.55 29.58 -12.07
CA LYS A 211 -5.58 29.40 -13.17
C LYS A 211 -4.41 28.53 -12.80
N LEU A 212 -4.05 28.46 -11.51
CA LEU A 212 -2.94 27.64 -11.03
C LEU A 212 -3.21 26.14 -11.17
N ILE A 213 -4.46 25.70 -11.33
CA ILE A 213 -4.80 24.30 -11.66
C ILE A 213 -4.35 23.97 -13.10
N ALA A 214 -4.24 24.98 -13.96
CA ALA A 214 -3.77 24.86 -15.34
C ALA A 214 -4.47 23.74 -16.14
N ASN A 215 -3.68 22.90 -16.85
CA ASN A 215 -4.16 21.76 -17.63
C ASN A 215 -3.75 20.43 -17.00
N GLY A 216 -3.32 20.45 -15.74
CA GLY A 216 -2.79 19.29 -15.02
C GLY A 216 -3.85 18.44 -14.31
N TYR A 217 -5.12 18.49 -14.70
CA TYR A 217 -6.20 17.76 -14.04
C TYR A 217 -6.95 16.81 -14.98
N ALA A 218 -7.63 15.82 -14.39
CA ALA A 218 -8.57 14.95 -15.10
C ALA A 218 -9.61 14.37 -14.14
N LEU A 219 -10.82 14.15 -14.63
CA LEU A 219 -11.81 13.33 -13.96
C LEU A 219 -11.61 11.86 -14.33
N MET A 220 -11.53 11.00 -13.34
CA MET A 220 -11.12 9.59 -13.53
C MET A 220 -12.31 8.66 -13.64
N ARG A 221 -13.25 8.75 -12.70
CA ARG A 221 -14.42 7.90 -12.64
C ARG A 221 -15.50 8.47 -11.72
N ALA A 222 -16.72 7.94 -11.85
CA ALA A 222 -17.80 8.15 -10.89
C ALA A 222 -18.28 6.81 -10.33
N GLY A 223 -18.89 6.83 -9.13
CA GLY A 223 -19.47 5.66 -8.49
C GLY A 223 -20.28 6.01 -7.26
N GLY A 224 -21.07 5.05 -6.75
CA GLY A 224 -21.84 5.22 -5.52
C GLY A 224 -20.91 5.22 -4.29
N ALA A 225 -21.24 6.07 -3.31
CA ALA A 225 -20.60 6.10 -1.99
C ALA A 225 -21.64 6.43 -0.93
N TYR A 226 -21.66 5.68 0.16
CA TYR A 226 -22.57 5.99 1.28
C TYR A 226 -22.10 7.24 2.01
N TRP A 227 -23.05 8.14 2.29
CA TRP A 227 -22.77 9.34 3.07
C TRP A 227 -22.09 8.98 4.41
N ARG A 228 -20.96 9.64 4.71
CA ARG A 228 -20.16 9.38 5.91
C ARG A 228 -19.79 7.88 6.10
N GLY A 229 -19.64 7.15 5.02
CA GLY A 229 -19.18 5.75 5.04
C GLY A 229 -20.14 4.72 5.66
N SER A 230 -21.37 5.10 5.99
CA SER A 230 -22.33 4.22 6.63
C SER A 230 -23.41 3.74 5.66
N GLU A 231 -23.57 2.42 5.53
CA GLU A 231 -24.63 1.80 4.71
C GLU A 231 -26.06 2.17 5.15
N LYS A 232 -26.20 2.76 6.33
CA LYS A 232 -27.49 3.25 6.85
C LYS A 232 -27.86 4.63 6.31
N ASN A 233 -26.89 5.34 5.73
CA ASN A 233 -27.06 6.69 5.19
C ASN A 233 -27.35 6.65 3.67
N PRO A 234 -27.84 7.76 3.09
CA PRO A 234 -28.07 7.85 1.66
C PRO A 234 -26.83 7.51 0.83
N MET A 235 -27.04 6.88 -0.34
CA MET A 235 -25.98 6.63 -1.31
C MET A 235 -25.85 7.83 -2.23
N LEU A 236 -24.72 8.53 -2.16
CA LEU A 236 -24.35 9.64 -3.02
C LEU A 236 -23.57 9.17 -4.25
N GLN A 237 -23.39 10.06 -5.20
CA GLN A 237 -22.52 9.85 -6.35
C GLN A 237 -21.18 10.54 -6.11
N ARG A 238 -20.10 9.78 -6.06
CA ARG A 238 -18.73 10.26 -5.88
C ARG A 238 -18.02 10.35 -7.21
N ILE A 239 -17.53 11.55 -7.56
CA ILE A 239 -16.65 11.74 -8.71
C ILE A 239 -15.21 11.81 -8.20
N TYR A 240 -14.34 10.96 -8.76
CA TYR A 240 -12.90 10.98 -8.50
C TYR A 240 -12.18 11.75 -9.58
N GLY A 241 -11.26 12.61 -9.17
CA GLY A 241 -10.37 13.36 -10.04
C GLY A 241 -8.92 13.28 -9.58
N THR A 242 -8.02 13.78 -10.41
CA THR A 242 -6.60 13.97 -10.09
C THR A 242 -6.16 15.36 -10.55
N ALA A 243 -5.20 15.95 -9.82
CA ALA A 243 -4.59 17.21 -10.20
C ALA A 243 -3.09 17.23 -9.92
N TRP A 244 -2.35 17.79 -10.87
CA TRP A 244 -0.90 17.87 -10.94
C TRP A 244 -0.48 19.27 -11.37
N PRO A 245 0.68 19.80 -10.94
CA PRO A 245 1.14 21.12 -11.30
C PRO A 245 1.26 21.35 -12.81
N THR A 246 1.59 20.30 -13.56
CA THR A 246 1.78 20.37 -15.02
C THR A 246 1.00 19.29 -15.76
N LYS A 247 0.80 19.51 -17.06
CA LYS A 247 0.20 18.52 -17.95
C LYS A 247 1.09 17.28 -18.11
N ASP A 248 2.40 17.46 -18.12
CA ASP A 248 3.35 16.36 -18.31
C ASP A 248 3.33 15.41 -17.09
N GLU A 249 3.23 15.95 -15.87
CA GLU A 249 3.04 15.15 -14.65
C GLU A 249 1.69 14.41 -14.67
N LEU A 250 0.62 15.02 -15.16
CA LEU A 250 -0.66 14.34 -15.36
C LEU A 250 -0.55 13.18 -16.38
N VAL A 251 0.18 13.40 -17.48
CA VAL A 251 0.42 12.34 -18.48
C VAL A 251 1.20 11.19 -17.86
N ALA A 252 2.30 11.49 -17.17
CA ALA A 252 3.10 10.48 -16.46
C ALA A 252 2.28 9.70 -15.42
N TYR A 253 1.42 10.39 -14.68
CA TYR A 253 0.49 9.73 -13.75
C TYR A 253 -0.48 8.79 -14.46
N LYS A 254 -1.10 9.22 -15.56
CA LYS A 254 -2.02 8.38 -16.35
C LYS A 254 -1.32 7.15 -16.94
N GLU A 255 -0.10 7.30 -17.42
CA GLU A 255 0.72 6.18 -17.90
C GLU A 255 1.03 5.19 -16.77
N ARG A 256 1.38 5.69 -15.57
CA ARG A 256 1.61 4.87 -14.38
C ARG A 256 0.34 4.09 -13.98
N ILE A 257 -0.84 4.72 -14.01
CA ILE A 257 -2.10 4.02 -13.72
C ILE A 257 -2.42 2.97 -14.78
N ALA A 258 -2.27 3.29 -16.07
CA ALA A 258 -2.48 2.33 -17.16
C ALA A 258 -1.51 1.14 -17.06
N GLU A 259 -0.25 1.38 -16.65
CA GLU A 259 0.72 0.33 -16.40
C GLU A 259 0.32 -0.51 -15.17
N ALA A 260 -0.16 0.12 -14.09
CA ALA A 260 -0.67 -0.59 -12.93
C ALA A 260 -1.85 -1.51 -13.28
N GLU A 261 -2.79 -1.04 -14.12
CA GLU A 261 -3.92 -1.85 -14.60
C GLU A 261 -3.46 -3.02 -15.48
N ARG A 262 -2.44 -2.82 -16.31
CA ARG A 262 -1.84 -3.90 -17.12
C ARG A 262 -1.18 -4.97 -16.26
N ARG A 263 -0.61 -4.59 -15.11
CA ARG A 263 0.09 -5.47 -14.17
C ARG A 263 -0.83 -6.07 -13.11
N ASP A 264 -2.08 -5.64 -13.01
CA ASP A 264 -3.01 -6.09 -11.96
C ASP A 264 -3.04 -7.63 -11.86
N HIS A 265 -2.67 -8.16 -10.69
CA HIS A 265 -2.58 -9.59 -10.45
C HIS A 265 -3.90 -10.34 -10.65
N ARG A 266 -5.06 -9.67 -10.48
CA ARG A 266 -6.39 -10.25 -10.70
C ARG A 266 -6.63 -10.52 -12.20
N ARG A 267 -6.11 -9.63 -13.05
CA ARG A 267 -6.12 -9.80 -14.49
C ARG A 267 -5.11 -10.85 -14.93
N LEU A 268 -3.86 -10.69 -14.54
CA LEU A 268 -2.76 -11.61 -14.89
C LEU A 268 -3.01 -13.02 -14.33
N GLY A 269 -3.55 -13.13 -13.11
CA GLY A 269 -3.91 -14.40 -12.49
C GLY A 269 -4.94 -15.18 -13.30
N ARG A 270 -5.90 -14.48 -13.93
CA ARG A 270 -6.88 -15.09 -14.84
C ARG A 270 -6.26 -15.46 -16.19
N GLU A 271 -5.51 -14.53 -16.79
CA GLU A 271 -4.87 -14.74 -18.10
C GLU A 271 -3.83 -15.87 -18.07
N LEU A 272 -3.10 -16.04 -16.97
CA LEU A 272 -2.06 -17.04 -16.76
C LEU A 272 -2.56 -18.28 -15.99
N ASP A 273 -3.84 -18.34 -15.65
CA ASP A 273 -4.48 -19.43 -14.90
C ASP A 273 -3.80 -19.74 -13.55
N LEU A 274 -3.54 -18.70 -12.74
CA LEU A 274 -2.84 -18.83 -11.47
C LEU A 274 -3.78 -19.06 -10.28
N PHE A 275 -4.92 -18.38 -10.25
CA PHE A 275 -5.91 -18.46 -9.17
C PHE A 275 -7.28 -17.91 -9.57
N SER A 276 -8.29 -18.19 -8.74
CA SER A 276 -9.64 -17.64 -8.87
C SER A 276 -10.30 -17.39 -7.52
N PHE A 277 -11.43 -16.67 -7.55
CA PHE A 277 -12.31 -16.43 -6.40
C PHE A 277 -13.71 -16.94 -6.71
N PRO A 278 -14.00 -18.25 -6.56
CA PRO A 278 -15.31 -18.81 -6.86
C PRO A 278 -16.37 -18.28 -5.88
N LYS A 279 -17.52 -17.87 -6.42
CA LYS A 279 -18.65 -17.35 -5.61
C LYS A 279 -19.12 -18.33 -4.55
N ASN A 280 -19.10 -19.63 -4.85
CA ASN A 280 -19.57 -20.70 -3.95
C ASN A 280 -18.63 -20.94 -2.76
N ILE A 281 -17.38 -20.47 -2.83
CA ILE A 281 -16.41 -20.55 -1.71
C ILE A 281 -16.55 -19.33 -0.82
N GLY A 282 -16.81 -18.17 -1.40
CA GLY A 282 -17.01 -16.92 -0.67
C GLY A 282 -15.93 -15.87 -0.96
N PRO A 283 -16.22 -14.60 -0.63
CA PRO A 283 -15.32 -13.48 -0.88
C PRO A 283 -14.07 -13.55 0.00
N GLY A 284 -12.92 -13.17 -0.58
CA GLY A 284 -11.64 -13.16 0.14
C GLY A 284 -11.03 -14.52 0.41
N LEU A 285 -11.52 -15.58 -0.24
CA LEU A 285 -11.01 -16.95 -0.14
C LEU A 285 -10.52 -17.40 -1.52
N PRO A 286 -9.22 -17.20 -1.84
CA PRO A 286 -8.65 -17.57 -3.13
C PRO A 286 -8.51 -19.07 -3.28
N VAL A 287 -8.75 -19.56 -4.49
CA VAL A 287 -8.39 -20.93 -4.93
C VAL A 287 -7.20 -20.82 -5.86
N ILE A 288 -6.09 -21.46 -5.47
CA ILE A 288 -4.86 -21.47 -6.25
C ILE A 288 -4.93 -22.60 -7.27
N HIS A 289 -4.75 -22.28 -8.54
CA HIS A 289 -4.77 -23.23 -9.65
C HIS A 289 -3.40 -23.93 -9.81
N PRO A 290 -3.27 -24.99 -10.61
CA PRO A 290 -2.02 -25.76 -10.71
C PRO A 290 -0.78 -24.93 -11.01
N LYS A 291 -0.85 -23.96 -11.95
CA LYS A 291 0.28 -23.06 -12.26
C LYS A 291 0.62 -22.16 -11.07
N GLY A 292 -0.37 -21.57 -10.41
CA GLY A 292 -0.19 -20.80 -9.19
C GLY A 292 0.35 -21.65 -8.03
N GLY A 293 -0.10 -22.91 -7.94
CA GLY A 293 0.37 -23.88 -6.94
C GLY A 293 1.87 -24.20 -7.07
N VAL A 294 2.38 -24.26 -8.30
CA VAL A 294 3.83 -24.40 -8.53
C VAL A 294 4.58 -23.18 -7.97
N ILE A 295 4.15 -21.98 -8.31
CA ILE A 295 4.80 -20.74 -7.83
C ILE A 295 4.78 -20.69 -6.30
N LYS A 296 3.62 -20.94 -5.67
CA LYS A 296 3.45 -20.96 -4.22
C LYS A 296 4.40 -21.97 -3.57
N ARG A 297 4.49 -23.19 -4.10
CA ARG A 297 5.39 -24.22 -3.60
C ARG A 297 6.86 -23.80 -3.70
N GLU A 298 7.30 -23.30 -4.86
CA GLU A 298 8.70 -22.86 -5.04
C GLU A 298 9.05 -21.73 -4.05
N MET A 299 8.13 -20.79 -3.82
CA MET A 299 8.28 -19.73 -2.82
C MET A 299 8.40 -20.34 -1.40
N GLU A 300 7.48 -21.20 -1.01
CA GLU A 300 7.46 -21.80 0.33
C GLU A 300 8.69 -22.68 0.59
N ASP A 301 9.10 -23.48 -0.39
CA ASP A 301 10.28 -24.37 -0.25
C ASP A 301 11.57 -23.56 -0.13
N TYR A 302 11.69 -22.46 -0.87
CA TYR A 302 12.84 -21.57 -0.77
C TYR A 302 12.87 -20.87 0.60
N VAL A 303 11.78 -20.27 1.01
CA VAL A 303 11.65 -19.56 2.29
C VAL A 303 11.87 -20.50 3.48
N ARG A 304 11.32 -21.71 3.41
CA ARG A 304 11.55 -22.74 4.45
C ARG A 304 13.04 -23.09 4.57
N THR A 305 13.70 -23.29 3.43
CA THR A 305 15.13 -23.59 3.40
C THR A 305 15.94 -22.45 4.04
N ARG A 306 15.65 -21.21 3.67
CA ARG A 306 16.32 -20.02 4.22
C ARG A 306 16.07 -19.90 5.74
N HIS A 307 14.85 -20.11 6.24
CA HIS A 307 14.57 -20.09 7.68
C HIS A 307 15.39 -21.14 8.44
N ILE A 308 15.48 -22.37 7.93
CA ILE A 308 16.28 -23.43 8.56
C ILE A 308 17.76 -23.03 8.59
N GLN A 309 18.29 -22.45 7.52
CA GLN A 309 19.68 -21.96 7.47
C GLN A 309 19.94 -20.83 8.48
N GLU A 310 18.95 -20.00 8.75
CA GLU A 310 19.00 -18.91 9.75
C GLU A 310 18.70 -19.40 11.18
N GLY A 311 18.62 -20.73 11.40
CA GLY A 311 18.49 -21.35 12.72
C GLY A 311 17.06 -21.42 13.27
N PHE A 312 16.04 -21.30 12.43
CA PHE A 312 14.65 -21.50 12.82
C PHE A 312 14.28 -22.97 12.84
N GLN A 313 13.47 -23.36 13.83
CA GLN A 313 12.89 -24.70 13.96
C GLN A 313 11.47 -24.66 13.38
N TYR A 314 11.21 -25.55 12.41
CA TYR A 314 9.88 -25.65 11.79
C TYR A 314 8.89 -26.31 12.73
N VAL A 315 7.75 -25.68 12.94
CA VAL A 315 6.64 -26.16 13.76
C VAL A 315 5.35 -26.18 12.95
N SER A 316 4.30 -26.76 13.50
CA SER A 316 2.96 -26.78 12.91
C SER A 316 1.91 -26.72 14.00
N THR A 317 0.96 -25.82 13.86
CA THR A 317 -0.07 -25.57 14.88
C THR A 317 -1.49 -25.73 14.31
N PRO A 318 -2.48 -26.08 15.12
CA PRO A 318 -3.85 -26.30 14.67
C PRO A 318 -4.51 -24.99 14.21
N HIS A 319 -5.49 -25.10 13.31
CA HIS A 319 -6.25 -23.97 12.78
C HIS A 319 -7.33 -23.44 13.73
N ILE A 320 -7.76 -24.27 14.66
CA ILE A 320 -8.78 -23.96 15.68
C ILE A 320 -8.23 -24.22 17.08
N SER A 321 -8.68 -23.44 18.04
CA SER A 321 -8.38 -23.65 19.45
C SER A 321 -9.54 -23.18 20.33
N LYS A 322 -9.47 -23.54 21.62
CA LYS A 322 -10.38 -22.97 22.61
C LYS A 322 -10.25 -21.45 22.66
N GLU A 323 -11.37 -20.76 22.82
CA GLU A 323 -11.45 -19.31 22.88
C GLU A 323 -10.60 -18.71 24.01
N ASP A 324 -10.47 -19.41 25.14
CA ASP A 324 -9.69 -18.99 26.31
C ASP A 324 -8.24 -18.66 25.98
N LEU A 325 -7.66 -19.33 25.00
CA LEU A 325 -6.29 -19.06 24.55
C LEU A 325 -6.14 -17.63 24.03
N PHE A 326 -7.18 -17.10 23.36
CA PHE A 326 -7.17 -15.74 22.83
C PHE A 326 -7.44 -14.69 23.90
N TYR A 327 -8.13 -15.01 25.00
CA TYR A 327 -8.18 -14.16 26.19
C TYR A 327 -6.84 -14.12 26.91
N THR A 328 -6.15 -15.27 27.05
CA THR A 328 -4.80 -15.34 27.63
C THR A 328 -3.84 -14.44 26.86
N SER A 329 -3.82 -14.54 25.54
CA SER A 329 -2.92 -13.74 24.69
C SER A 329 -3.28 -12.25 24.58
N GLY A 330 -4.49 -11.84 25.01
CA GLY A 330 -4.97 -10.46 24.91
C GLY A 330 -5.55 -10.12 23.53
N HIS A 331 -5.67 -11.07 22.61
CA HIS A 331 -6.37 -10.80 21.34
C HIS A 331 -7.87 -10.57 21.56
N LEU A 332 -8.47 -11.22 22.53
CA LEU A 332 -9.82 -10.91 22.98
C LEU A 332 -9.74 -10.08 24.29
N PRO A 333 -10.56 -9.02 24.42
CA PRO A 333 -11.55 -8.52 23.45
C PRO A 333 -11.01 -7.57 22.36
N TYR A 334 -9.74 -7.16 22.40
CA TYR A 334 -9.19 -6.06 21.59
C TYR A 334 -9.21 -6.28 20.07
N TYR A 335 -9.22 -7.52 19.61
CA TYR A 335 -9.24 -7.89 18.18
C TYR A 335 -10.51 -8.67 17.80
N ALA A 336 -11.57 -8.60 18.61
CA ALA A 336 -12.80 -9.39 18.43
C ALA A 336 -13.44 -9.17 17.05
N ASP A 337 -13.48 -7.92 16.56
CA ASP A 337 -14.07 -7.55 15.26
C ASP A 337 -13.34 -8.12 14.05
N GLY A 338 -12.07 -8.50 14.22
CA GLY A 338 -11.26 -9.13 13.18
C GLY A 338 -11.27 -10.66 13.23
N MET A 339 -11.94 -11.26 14.19
CA MET A 339 -12.03 -12.72 14.35
C MET A 339 -13.37 -13.25 13.86
N PHE A 340 -13.36 -14.40 13.16
CA PHE A 340 -14.60 -15.13 12.89
C PHE A 340 -15.34 -15.48 14.18
N PRO A 341 -16.70 -15.52 14.15
CA PRO A 341 -17.50 -15.91 15.31
C PRO A 341 -17.07 -17.25 15.92
N PRO A 342 -17.29 -17.46 17.22
CA PRO A 342 -16.98 -18.74 17.85
C PRO A 342 -17.85 -19.87 17.31
N MET A 343 -17.26 -21.07 17.29
CA MET A 343 -17.97 -22.33 17.11
C MET A 343 -18.34 -22.86 18.48
N GLU A 344 -19.63 -22.96 18.78
CA GLU A 344 -20.14 -23.49 20.04
C GLU A 344 -20.14 -25.02 19.99
N LEU A 345 -19.36 -25.65 20.87
CA LEU A 345 -19.28 -27.10 21.02
C LEU A 345 -19.61 -27.49 22.47
N ASP A 346 -19.94 -28.78 22.72
CA ASP A 346 -20.34 -29.28 24.02
C ASP A 346 -19.31 -29.01 25.14
N ASN A 347 -18.02 -28.88 24.79
CA ASN A 347 -16.92 -28.67 25.71
C ASN A 347 -16.35 -27.26 25.70
N GLY A 348 -17.12 -26.28 25.19
CA GLY A 348 -16.77 -24.85 25.14
C GLY A 348 -16.64 -24.27 23.74
N ASN A 349 -16.37 -22.98 23.68
CA ASN A 349 -16.23 -22.25 22.45
C ASN A 349 -14.85 -22.44 21.81
N TYR A 350 -14.84 -22.66 20.50
CA TYR A 350 -13.64 -22.71 19.67
C TYR A 350 -13.67 -21.62 18.64
N ARG A 351 -12.49 -21.12 18.24
CA ARG A 351 -12.34 -20.13 17.17
C ARG A 351 -11.32 -20.56 16.15
N LEU A 352 -11.51 -20.10 14.91
CA LEU A 352 -10.44 -20.04 13.92
C LEU A 352 -9.36 -19.07 14.42
N LYS A 353 -8.09 -19.45 14.35
CA LYS A 353 -6.99 -18.60 14.78
C LYS A 353 -6.83 -17.39 13.86
N ALA A 354 -6.76 -16.20 14.43
CA ALA A 354 -6.44 -14.97 13.72
C ALA A 354 -4.92 -14.66 13.71
N MET A 355 -4.17 -15.33 14.60
CA MET A 355 -2.71 -15.23 14.75
C MET A 355 -2.13 -16.55 15.26
N ASN A 356 -0.84 -16.81 15.02
CA ASN A 356 -0.15 -18.05 15.40
C ASN A 356 0.58 -17.94 16.74
N CYS A 357 0.90 -16.73 17.21
CA CYS A 357 1.71 -16.50 18.40
C CYS A 357 1.22 -17.23 19.67
N PRO A 358 -0.11 -17.33 19.98
CA PRO A 358 -0.52 -18.05 21.18
C PRO A 358 -0.12 -19.52 21.18
N MET A 359 -0.15 -20.17 20.01
CA MET A 359 0.22 -21.57 19.86
C MET A 359 1.75 -21.77 19.98
N HIS A 360 2.56 -20.85 19.47
CA HIS A 360 4.01 -20.89 19.65
C HIS A 360 4.40 -20.71 21.12
N ASN A 361 3.67 -19.87 21.86
CA ASN A 361 3.85 -19.75 23.31
C ASN A 361 3.55 -21.07 24.04
N GLU A 362 2.53 -21.83 23.61
CA GLU A 362 2.28 -23.18 24.16
C GLU A 362 3.41 -24.15 23.84
N ILE A 363 4.04 -24.09 22.66
CA ILE A 363 5.22 -24.89 22.35
C ILE A 363 6.40 -24.49 23.26
N TYR A 364 6.63 -23.20 23.46
CA TYR A 364 7.67 -22.72 24.37
C TYR A 364 7.44 -23.27 25.79
N ARG A 365 6.23 -23.13 26.32
CA ARG A 365 5.82 -23.52 27.67
C ARG A 365 5.76 -25.02 27.91
N SER A 366 5.77 -25.82 26.84
CA SER A 366 5.60 -27.29 26.95
C SER A 366 6.66 -28.01 27.81
N ARG A 367 7.79 -27.35 28.08
CA ARG A 367 8.88 -27.84 28.96
C ARG A 367 9.69 -26.69 29.53
N GLY A 368 10.48 -26.95 30.57
CA GLY A 368 11.45 -26.00 31.11
C GLY A 368 12.47 -25.53 30.04
N ARG A 369 12.89 -24.30 30.12
CA ARG A 369 13.86 -23.70 29.20
C ARG A 369 15.08 -23.19 29.94
N SER A 370 16.23 -23.21 29.27
CA SER A 370 17.49 -22.68 29.75
C SER A 370 17.98 -21.53 28.87
N TYR A 371 18.69 -20.55 29.44
CA TYR A 371 19.35 -19.49 28.71
C TYR A 371 20.24 -19.97 27.54
N ARG A 372 20.75 -21.23 27.68
CA ARG A 372 21.59 -21.85 26.63
C ARG A 372 20.82 -22.23 25.37
N GLU A 373 19.49 -22.27 25.44
CA GLU A 373 18.62 -22.55 24.28
C GLU A 373 18.23 -21.26 23.55
N LEU A 374 18.50 -20.09 24.16
CA LEU A 374 18.16 -18.79 23.58
C LEU A 374 19.33 -18.22 22.74
N PRO A 375 19.06 -17.64 21.59
CA PRO A 375 17.77 -17.42 20.92
C PRO A 375 17.08 -18.73 20.51
N LEU A 376 15.81 -18.90 20.91
CA LEU A 376 14.97 -20.00 20.44
C LEU A 376 14.01 -19.46 19.38
N ARG A 377 14.07 -20.00 18.17
CA ARG A 377 13.33 -19.50 17.01
C ARG A 377 12.39 -20.56 16.48
N PHE A 378 11.09 -20.25 16.45
CA PHE A 378 10.05 -21.09 15.82
C PHE A 378 9.56 -20.44 14.55
N PHE A 379 9.22 -21.25 13.54
CA PHE A 379 8.73 -20.83 12.25
C PHE A 379 7.70 -21.84 11.74
N GLU A 380 6.60 -21.35 11.16
CA GLU A 380 5.66 -22.16 10.38
C GLU A 380 5.09 -21.37 9.18
N PHE A 381 4.62 -22.07 8.15
CA PHE A 381 3.62 -21.49 7.25
C PHE A 381 2.25 -21.62 7.91
N GLY A 382 1.96 -20.63 8.78
CA GLY A 382 0.74 -20.64 9.59
C GLY A 382 -0.43 -20.01 8.85
N THR A 383 -1.48 -20.78 8.61
CA THR A 383 -2.72 -20.22 8.05
C THR A 383 -3.56 -19.59 9.13
N VAL A 384 -3.86 -18.30 9.01
CA VAL A 384 -4.72 -17.54 9.91
C VAL A 384 -5.97 -17.04 9.19
N TYR A 385 -7.01 -16.75 9.94
CA TYR A 385 -8.34 -16.40 9.42
C TYR A 385 -8.80 -15.07 10.02
N ARG A 386 -9.12 -14.10 9.18
CA ARG A 386 -9.57 -12.77 9.60
C ARG A 386 -10.87 -12.42 8.93
N ASP A 387 -11.86 -11.97 9.73
CA ASP A 387 -13.16 -11.57 9.22
C ASP A 387 -13.12 -10.15 8.64
N GLU A 388 -12.38 -10.02 7.56
CA GLU A 388 -12.26 -8.77 6.82
C GLU A 388 -13.61 -8.39 6.19
N LYS A 389 -14.01 -7.13 6.32
CA LYS A 389 -15.23 -6.60 5.70
C LYS A 389 -15.14 -6.67 4.17
N SER A 390 -16.25 -6.97 3.50
CA SER A 390 -16.26 -7.16 2.04
C SER A 390 -15.73 -5.95 1.25
N GLY A 391 -15.95 -4.74 1.74
CA GLY A 391 -15.51 -3.51 1.08
C GLY A 391 -13.99 -3.28 1.05
N VAL A 392 -13.21 -3.99 1.88
CA VAL A 392 -11.76 -3.85 1.93
C VAL A 392 -11.00 -4.98 1.23
N LEU A 393 -11.70 -6.02 0.78
CA LEU A 393 -11.09 -7.16 0.08
C LEU A 393 -10.52 -6.74 -1.28
N GLN A 394 -9.29 -7.18 -1.59
CA GLN A 394 -8.59 -6.77 -2.81
C GLN A 394 -7.74 -7.90 -3.39
N GLY A 395 -8.34 -8.74 -4.24
CA GLY A 395 -7.62 -9.85 -4.86
C GLY A 395 -6.83 -10.67 -3.84
N LEU A 396 -5.56 -10.98 -4.14
CA LEU A 396 -4.65 -11.67 -3.23
C LEU A 396 -4.03 -10.74 -2.17
N THR A 397 -4.07 -9.42 -2.36
CA THR A 397 -3.40 -8.48 -1.45
C THR A 397 -4.15 -8.26 -0.14
N ARG A 398 -5.45 -8.54 -0.11
CA ARG A 398 -6.26 -8.52 1.12
C ARG A 398 -7.32 -9.61 1.08
N VAL A 399 -7.10 -10.66 1.83
CA VAL A 399 -7.88 -11.90 1.87
C VAL A 399 -8.34 -12.22 3.28
N ARG A 400 -9.28 -13.17 3.42
CA ARG A 400 -9.78 -13.66 4.72
C ARG A 400 -9.02 -14.88 5.25
N MET A 401 -8.38 -15.64 4.36
CA MET A 401 -7.49 -16.75 4.69
C MET A 401 -6.08 -16.38 4.27
N ILE A 402 -5.17 -16.31 5.21
CA ILE A 402 -3.81 -15.80 5.05
C ILE A 402 -2.83 -16.87 5.44
N SER A 403 -1.99 -17.35 4.52
CA SER A 403 -0.83 -18.19 4.84
C SER A 403 0.36 -17.29 5.15
N GLN A 404 0.88 -17.33 6.38
CA GLN A 404 1.99 -16.49 6.81
C GLN A 404 3.25 -17.32 6.99
N ASP A 405 4.40 -16.79 6.58
CA ASP A 405 5.71 -17.26 6.99
C ASP A 405 6.02 -16.73 8.40
N ASP A 406 5.17 -17.11 9.34
CA ASP A 406 5.14 -16.57 10.69
C ASP A 406 6.20 -17.19 11.58
N SER A 407 6.93 -16.35 12.30
CA SER A 407 8.01 -16.80 13.17
C SER A 407 8.09 -15.96 14.45
N HIS A 408 8.53 -16.64 15.51
CA HIS A 408 8.68 -16.07 16.84
C HIS A 408 10.03 -16.45 17.41
N SER A 409 10.80 -15.45 17.81
CA SER A 409 12.07 -15.61 18.49
C SER A 409 11.90 -15.30 19.97
N TYR A 410 12.40 -16.17 20.83
CA TYR A 410 12.46 -15.98 22.27
C TYR A 410 13.90 -15.73 22.65
N VAL A 411 14.18 -14.62 23.30
CA VAL A 411 15.54 -14.12 23.58
C VAL A 411 15.63 -13.54 25.00
N THR A 412 16.85 -13.38 25.52
CA THR A 412 17.05 -12.54 26.70
C THR A 412 16.95 -11.07 26.30
N LYS A 413 16.80 -10.17 27.28
CA LYS A 413 16.76 -8.72 27.01
C LYS A 413 18.03 -8.22 26.32
N GLU A 414 19.19 -8.79 26.70
CA GLU A 414 20.50 -8.44 26.15
C GLU A 414 20.67 -8.92 24.71
N GLN A 415 20.01 -10.04 24.35
CA GLN A 415 20.06 -10.60 22.99
C GLN A 415 19.10 -9.90 22.03
N ALA A 416 18.10 -9.17 22.52
CA ALA A 416 17.04 -8.61 21.68
C ALA A 416 17.54 -7.68 20.56
N PRO A 417 18.51 -6.76 20.79
CA PRO A 417 19.04 -5.91 19.69
C PRO A 417 19.71 -6.75 18.58
N ASP A 418 20.49 -7.76 18.94
CA ASP A 418 21.17 -8.62 17.99
C ASP A 418 20.18 -9.48 17.19
N GLU A 419 19.11 -9.95 17.84
CA GLU A 419 18.06 -10.69 17.16
C GLU A 419 17.27 -9.83 16.17
N VAL A 420 16.90 -8.60 16.54
CA VAL A 420 16.24 -7.64 15.62
C VAL A 420 17.14 -7.36 14.42
N ARG A 421 18.44 -7.15 14.63
CA ARG A 421 19.42 -6.95 13.55
C ARG A 421 19.50 -8.14 12.60
N HIS A 422 19.55 -9.37 13.18
CA HIS A 422 19.54 -10.61 12.42
C HIS A 422 18.27 -10.73 11.56
N LEU A 423 17.10 -10.48 12.15
CA LEU A 423 15.82 -10.56 11.46
C LEU A 423 15.71 -9.55 10.32
N LEU A 424 16.08 -8.28 10.53
CA LEU A 424 16.06 -7.27 9.47
C LEU A 424 17.00 -7.65 8.31
N LYS A 425 18.22 -8.07 8.60
CA LYS A 425 19.17 -8.53 7.57
C LYS A 425 18.60 -9.70 6.78
N PHE A 426 18.00 -10.67 7.45
CA PHE A 426 17.37 -11.81 6.80
C PHE A 426 16.20 -11.38 5.90
N MET A 427 15.33 -10.49 6.37
CA MET A 427 14.19 -9.98 5.59
C MET A 427 14.63 -9.29 4.31
N LEU A 428 15.57 -8.36 4.41
CA LEU A 428 16.08 -7.61 3.27
C LEU A 428 16.72 -8.56 2.24
N SER A 429 17.59 -9.46 2.68
CA SER A 429 18.23 -10.42 1.79
C SER A 429 17.24 -11.36 1.10
N LEU A 430 16.16 -11.75 1.82
CA LEU A 430 15.14 -12.62 1.25
C LEU A 430 14.30 -11.89 0.18
N LEU A 431 13.96 -10.61 0.39
CA LEU A 431 13.26 -9.81 -0.61
C LEU A 431 14.13 -9.54 -1.84
N GLU A 432 15.43 -9.30 -1.65
CA GLU A 432 16.40 -9.16 -2.73
C GLU A 432 16.49 -10.43 -3.58
N ASP A 433 16.45 -11.63 -2.97
CA ASP A 433 16.44 -12.92 -3.67
C ASP A 433 15.25 -13.05 -4.64
N PHE A 434 14.15 -12.35 -4.38
CA PHE A 434 12.97 -12.26 -5.25
C PHE A 434 12.94 -11.03 -6.17
N GLY A 435 14.06 -10.29 -6.24
CA GLY A 435 14.22 -9.14 -7.14
C GLY A 435 13.65 -7.82 -6.63
N MET A 436 13.24 -7.75 -5.36
CA MET A 436 12.82 -6.50 -4.72
C MET A 436 14.01 -5.88 -3.99
N THR A 437 14.49 -4.72 -4.45
CA THR A 437 15.72 -4.10 -3.98
C THR A 437 15.56 -2.65 -3.51
N ASP A 438 14.40 -2.03 -3.72
CA ASP A 438 14.10 -0.65 -3.30
C ASP A 438 13.21 -0.69 -2.05
N PHE A 439 13.81 -0.33 -0.89
CA PHE A 439 13.16 -0.42 0.42
C PHE A 439 13.30 0.88 1.20
N TYR A 440 12.35 1.11 2.10
CA TYR A 440 12.49 1.94 3.29
C TYR A 440 11.89 1.25 4.51
N LEU A 441 12.24 1.73 5.69
CA LEU A 441 11.72 1.21 6.95
C LEU A 441 10.67 2.16 7.52
N GLU A 442 9.64 1.60 8.13
CA GLU A 442 8.62 2.35 8.85
C GLU A 442 8.62 1.88 10.31
N LEU A 443 8.84 2.83 11.23
CA LEU A 443 8.81 2.57 12.68
C LEU A 443 7.46 3.00 13.24
N SER A 444 6.61 2.01 13.51
CA SER A 444 5.31 2.24 14.12
C SER A 444 5.43 2.20 15.64
N THR A 445 5.04 3.30 16.28
CA THR A 445 5.02 3.50 17.73
C THR A 445 3.59 3.64 18.24
N ARG A 446 3.41 3.65 19.57
CA ARG A 446 2.11 3.96 20.16
C ARG A 446 1.75 5.43 19.92
N ASP A 447 0.45 5.72 19.93
CA ASP A 447 -0.08 7.06 19.95
C ASP A 447 -0.15 7.53 21.43
N THR A 448 0.59 8.59 21.78
CA THR A 448 0.65 9.13 23.14
C THR A 448 -0.33 10.27 23.38
N GLU A 449 -0.84 10.91 22.33
CA GLU A 449 -1.65 12.12 22.42
C GLU A 449 -3.04 11.98 21.77
N GLY A 450 -3.27 10.96 20.93
CA GLY A 450 -4.50 10.78 20.18
C GLY A 450 -5.56 9.90 20.87
N ASP A 451 -6.66 9.67 20.17
CA ASP A 451 -7.85 8.94 20.64
C ASP A 451 -7.59 7.44 20.91
N LYS A 452 -6.43 6.92 20.51
CA LYS A 452 -6.07 5.50 20.64
C LYS A 452 -5.15 5.18 21.82
N LYS A 453 -4.77 6.17 22.63
CA LYS A 453 -3.79 6.01 23.73
C LYS A 453 -4.14 4.87 24.71
N ASP A 454 -5.42 4.66 25.00
CA ASP A 454 -5.90 3.65 25.94
C ASP A 454 -5.93 2.21 25.35
N LYS A 455 -5.55 2.02 24.08
CA LYS A 455 -5.52 0.71 23.43
C LYS A 455 -4.21 -0.05 23.62
N PHE A 456 -3.15 0.64 24.05
CA PHE A 456 -1.81 0.06 24.14
C PHE A 456 -1.55 -0.53 25.54
N ILE A 457 -1.01 -1.76 25.57
CA ILE A 457 -0.72 -2.50 26.80
C ILE A 457 0.74 -2.28 27.17
N GLY A 458 1.05 -2.16 28.49
CA GLY A 458 2.40 -2.02 29.00
C GLY A 458 2.68 -0.66 29.62
N THR A 459 3.87 -0.51 30.22
CA THR A 459 4.32 0.74 30.86
C THR A 459 5.10 1.63 29.90
N ASP A 460 5.21 2.92 30.23
CA ASP A 460 5.97 3.89 29.43
C ASP A 460 7.42 3.45 29.26
N GLU A 461 8.05 2.98 30.35
CA GLU A 461 9.44 2.50 30.32
C GLU A 461 9.64 1.30 29.38
N GLN A 462 8.67 0.38 29.32
CA GLN A 462 8.73 -0.77 28.42
C GLN A 462 8.65 -0.31 26.95
N TRP A 463 7.74 0.63 26.64
CA TRP A 463 7.59 1.21 25.32
C TRP A 463 8.84 1.99 24.89
N GLU A 464 9.39 2.83 25.75
CA GLU A 464 10.60 3.61 25.47
C GLU A 464 11.81 2.69 25.21
N ALA A 465 12.04 1.71 26.08
CA ALA A 465 13.16 0.77 25.94
C ALA A 465 13.07 -0.04 24.63
N ALA A 466 11.89 -0.55 24.30
CA ALA A 466 11.69 -1.32 23.08
C ALA A 466 11.77 -0.44 21.81
N THR A 467 11.24 0.80 21.84
CA THR A 467 11.40 1.77 20.76
C THR A 467 12.87 2.08 20.49
N ALA A 468 13.64 2.33 21.54
CA ALA A 468 15.08 2.64 21.41
C ALA A 468 15.86 1.50 20.73
N VAL A 469 15.55 0.24 21.07
CA VAL A 469 16.16 -0.94 20.42
C VAL A 469 15.82 -0.98 18.93
N LEU A 470 14.55 -0.84 18.57
CA LEU A 470 14.12 -0.91 17.18
C LEU A 470 14.68 0.25 16.35
N GLU A 471 14.65 1.46 16.89
CA GLU A 471 15.17 2.67 16.23
C GLU A 471 16.68 2.59 15.99
N GLN A 472 17.44 2.15 17.00
CA GLN A 472 18.89 1.96 16.88
C GLN A 472 19.22 1.00 15.75
N VAL A 473 18.60 -0.19 15.76
CA VAL A 473 18.89 -1.23 14.75
C VAL A 473 18.41 -0.80 13.36
N ALA A 474 17.27 -0.12 13.27
CA ALA A 474 16.80 0.42 11.99
C ALA A 474 17.81 1.42 11.38
N LYS A 475 18.34 2.33 12.18
CA LYS A 475 19.37 3.31 11.74
C LYS A 475 20.67 2.62 11.24
N GLU A 476 21.04 1.50 11.83
CA GLU A 476 22.23 0.72 11.44
C GLU A 476 22.11 0.16 10.02
N THR A 477 20.90 -0.01 9.48
CA THR A 477 20.71 -0.49 8.10
C THR A 477 21.10 0.54 7.04
N GLY A 478 21.13 1.82 7.38
CA GLY A 478 21.35 2.93 6.45
C GLY A 478 20.15 3.25 5.53
N LEU A 479 19.04 2.54 5.71
CA LEU A 479 17.80 2.81 4.97
C LEU A 479 17.06 4.03 5.56
N GLU A 480 16.23 4.66 4.75
CA GLU A 480 15.29 5.69 5.21
C GLU A 480 14.37 5.10 6.29
N LEU A 481 14.23 5.81 7.40
CA LEU A 481 13.35 5.43 8.51
C LEU A 481 12.21 6.45 8.64
N VAL A 482 10.99 6.01 8.32
CA VAL A 482 9.79 6.84 8.37
C VAL A 482 9.05 6.57 9.69
N PRO A 483 8.75 7.61 10.50
CA PRO A 483 7.92 7.45 11.70
C PRO A 483 6.45 7.18 11.35
N ASP A 484 5.81 6.25 12.10
CA ASP A 484 4.38 5.95 12.01
C ASP A 484 3.77 5.94 13.44
N PRO A 485 3.48 7.11 14.02
CA PRO A 485 2.86 7.20 15.34
C PRO A 485 1.43 6.68 15.30
N GLY A 486 1.09 5.81 16.28
CA GLY A 486 -0.23 5.15 16.37
C GLY A 486 -0.38 3.88 15.52
N GLY A 487 0.62 3.54 14.71
CA GLY A 487 0.60 2.33 13.88
C GLY A 487 1.09 1.05 14.56
N ALA A 488 1.54 1.12 15.81
CA ALA A 488 2.01 -0.04 16.56
C ALA A 488 0.92 -1.07 16.83
N ALA A 489 1.34 -2.32 17.10
CA ALA A 489 0.45 -3.33 17.66
C ALA A 489 0.09 -2.96 19.12
N VAL A 490 -1.06 -3.47 19.62
CA VAL A 490 -1.51 -3.19 20.99
C VAL A 490 -0.51 -3.65 22.06
N TYR A 491 0.35 -4.60 21.73
CA TYR A 491 1.30 -5.24 22.63
C TYR A 491 2.76 -4.82 22.41
N GLY A 492 3.06 -3.99 21.42
CA GLY A 492 4.42 -3.53 21.17
C GLY A 492 4.64 -2.83 19.84
N GLN A 493 5.78 -2.20 19.71
CA GLN A 493 6.24 -1.50 18.52
C GLN A 493 6.59 -2.47 17.39
N LYS A 494 6.61 -1.93 16.17
CA LYS A 494 7.03 -2.70 15.00
C LYS A 494 7.91 -1.88 14.06
N ILE A 495 8.82 -2.57 13.37
CA ILE A 495 9.42 -2.10 12.12
C ILE A 495 8.73 -2.83 10.98
N SER A 496 8.27 -2.08 9.99
CA SER A 496 7.77 -2.63 8.72
C SER A 496 8.79 -2.35 7.61
N VAL A 497 9.09 -3.35 6.79
CA VAL A 497 9.84 -3.16 5.54
C VAL A 497 8.83 -2.83 4.45
N GLN A 498 8.96 -1.64 3.90
CA GLN A 498 8.17 -1.14 2.78
C GLN A 498 8.99 -1.33 1.52
N ALA A 499 8.52 -2.20 0.60
CA ALA A 499 9.18 -2.46 -0.67
C ALA A 499 8.46 -1.77 -1.82
N LYS A 500 9.22 -1.18 -2.75
CA LYS A 500 8.66 -0.61 -3.97
C LYS A 500 8.70 -1.63 -5.10
N ASP A 501 7.59 -1.75 -5.82
CA ASP A 501 7.53 -2.60 -7.01
C ASP A 501 8.11 -1.90 -8.25
N ALA A 502 8.15 -2.61 -9.38
CA ALA A 502 8.74 -2.13 -10.63
C ALA A 502 8.12 -0.82 -11.20
N ILE A 503 6.99 -0.38 -10.69
CA ILE A 503 6.34 0.88 -11.06
C ILE A 503 6.24 1.88 -9.91
N GLY A 504 7.02 1.65 -8.84
CA GLY A 504 7.18 2.56 -7.71
C GLY A 504 6.01 2.57 -6.70
N ARG A 505 5.11 1.56 -6.73
CA ARG A 505 4.08 1.42 -5.68
C ARG A 505 4.70 0.77 -4.46
N THR A 506 4.37 1.31 -3.29
CA THR A 506 4.85 0.80 -2.00
C THR A 506 3.95 -0.30 -1.46
N TRP A 507 4.58 -1.36 -0.96
CA TRP A 507 3.93 -2.50 -0.34
C TRP A 507 4.59 -2.83 0.99
N GLN A 508 3.81 -2.90 2.06
CA GLN A 508 4.28 -3.44 3.32
C GLN A 508 4.46 -4.96 3.16
N MET A 509 5.69 -5.42 3.22
CA MET A 509 6.06 -6.83 3.02
C MET A 509 6.41 -7.51 4.34
N SER A 510 7.43 -7.06 5.02
CA SER A 510 7.97 -7.71 6.20
C SER A 510 7.69 -6.91 7.47
N THR A 511 7.65 -7.60 8.62
CA THR A 511 7.52 -6.94 9.92
C THR A 511 8.39 -7.61 10.98
N VAL A 512 8.97 -6.79 11.87
CA VAL A 512 9.55 -7.20 13.15
C VAL A 512 8.79 -6.48 14.26
N GLN A 513 8.28 -7.22 15.24
CA GLN A 513 7.52 -6.64 16.35
C GLN A 513 8.13 -7.09 17.67
N TYR A 514 8.42 -6.13 18.55
CA TYR A 514 8.96 -6.38 19.87
C TYR A 514 7.80 -6.53 20.86
N ASP A 515 7.65 -7.70 21.48
CA ASP A 515 6.57 -8.02 22.41
C ASP A 515 7.12 -8.29 23.81
N PHE A 516 6.75 -7.44 24.74
CA PHE A 516 7.07 -7.56 26.16
C PHE A 516 5.83 -7.97 27.00
N ASN A 517 4.67 -8.21 26.36
CA ASN A 517 3.41 -8.52 27.03
C ASN A 517 3.06 -10.01 27.04
N GLN A 518 3.14 -10.67 25.87
CA GLN A 518 2.72 -12.08 25.78
C GLN A 518 3.56 -13.03 26.64
N PRO A 519 4.90 -12.88 26.77
CA PRO A 519 5.68 -13.74 27.69
C PRO A 519 5.12 -13.75 29.11
N SER A 520 4.83 -12.58 29.68
CA SER A 520 4.24 -12.44 31.00
C SER A 520 2.85 -13.07 31.10
N ARG A 521 1.97 -12.83 30.11
CA ARG A 521 0.59 -13.34 30.09
C ARG A 521 0.52 -14.86 29.99
N PHE A 522 1.51 -15.50 29.33
CA PHE A 522 1.62 -16.95 29.23
C PHE A 522 2.48 -17.56 30.34
N GLY A 523 3.10 -16.73 31.21
CA GLY A 523 4.02 -17.20 32.24
C GLY A 523 5.23 -17.92 31.62
N LEU A 524 5.80 -17.35 30.54
CA LEU A 524 6.97 -17.91 29.89
C LEU A 524 8.22 -17.59 30.71
N GLU A 525 9.02 -18.63 31.02
CA GLU A 525 10.18 -18.52 31.87
C GLU A 525 11.37 -19.29 31.29
N TYR A 526 12.58 -18.83 31.62
CA TYR A 526 13.81 -19.60 31.41
C TYR A 526 14.72 -19.50 32.63
N GLN A 527 15.54 -20.53 32.82
CA GLN A 527 16.57 -20.50 33.86
C GLN A 527 17.80 -19.74 33.33
N ALA A 528 18.15 -18.64 33.98
CA ALA A 528 19.30 -17.83 33.66
C ALA A 528 20.63 -18.46 34.16
N ALA A 529 21.78 -17.92 33.72
CA ALA A 529 23.11 -18.42 34.05
C ALA A 529 23.44 -18.33 35.53
N ASP A 530 22.85 -17.36 36.24
CA ASP A 530 22.99 -17.17 37.68
C ASP A 530 22.05 -18.06 38.54
N GLY A 531 21.25 -18.92 37.88
CA GLY A 531 20.29 -19.79 38.52
C GLY A 531 18.94 -19.13 38.85
N THR A 532 18.73 -17.88 38.50
CA THR A 532 17.43 -17.21 38.64
C THR A 532 16.48 -17.63 37.51
N VAL A 533 15.18 -17.48 37.77
CA VAL A 533 14.14 -17.63 36.73
C VAL A 533 13.84 -16.25 36.17
N GLN A 534 13.87 -16.13 34.86
CA GLN A 534 13.65 -14.90 34.17
C GLN A 534 12.64 -15.05 33.03
N GLU A 535 11.98 -13.96 32.63
CA GLU A 535 11.04 -13.89 31.54
C GLU A 535 11.78 -13.55 30.23
N PRO A 536 11.54 -14.29 29.12
CA PRO A 536 12.13 -13.94 27.83
C PRO A 536 11.42 -12.74 27.18
N VAL A 537 12.11 -12.08 26.26
CA VAL A 537 11.51 -11.18 25.30
C VAL A 537 11.05 -12.02 24.10
N MET A 538 9.87 -11.74 23.58
CA MET A 538 9.35 -12.35 22.35
C MET A 538 9.44 -11.38 21.19
N ILE A 539 9.97 -11.83 20.07
CA ILE A 539 10.04 -11.03 18.84
C ILE A 539 9.27 -11.76 17.75
N HIS A 540 8.18 -11.15 17.28
CA HIS A 540 7.42 -11.64 16.14
C HIS A 540 8.07 -11.19 14.85
N SER A 541 8.11 -12.04 13.86
CA SER A 541 8.59 -11.66 12.54
C SER A 541 7.92 -12.45 11.42
N ALA A 542 7.64 -11.75 10.33
CA ALA A 542 7.19 -12.35 9.08
C ALA A 542 7.97 -11.69 7.93
N LYS A 543 8.54 -12.50 7.04
CA LYS A 543 9.43 -12.00 6.00
C LYS A 543 8.65 -11.59 4.75
N PHE A 544 7.66 -12.40 4.37
CA PHE A 544 6.69 -12.06 3.32
C PHE A 544 5.36 -11.55 3.88
N GLY A 545 5.10 -11.80 5.15
CA GLY A 545 3.83 -11.55 5.79
C GLY A 545 2.75 -12.52 5.30
N SER A 546 2.10 -12.24 4.19
CA SER A 546 1.13 -13.14 3.55
C SER A 546 1.70 -13.69 2.24
N ILE A 547 1.71 -15.01 2.10
CA ILE A 547 2.12 -15.69 0.87
C ILE A 547 1.20 -15.31 -0.29
N GLU A 548 -0.10 -15.20 -0.06
CA GLU A 548 -1.07 -14.75 -1.07
C GLU A 548 -0.77 -13.33 -1.52
N ARG A 549 -0.55 -12.40 -0.57
CA ARG A 549 -0.19 -11.01 -0.87
C ARG A 549 1.13 -10.92 -1.63
N PHE A 550 2.14 -11.66 -1.18
CA PHE A 550 3.44 -11.68 -1.84
C PHE A 550 3.35 -12.24 -3.26
N LEU A 551 2.60 -13.33 -3.48
CA LEU A 551 2.32 -13.89 -4.80
C LEU A 551 1.65 -12.85 -5.72
N GLY A 552 0.67 -12.11 -5.21
CA GLY A 552 0.00 -11.04 -5.95
C GLY A 552 0.97 -9.92 -6.33
N VAL A 553 1.73 -9.40 -5.37
CA VAL A 553 2.72 -8.33 -5.57
C VAL A 553 3.83 -8.77 -6.52
N LEU A 554 4.35 -9.99 -6.37
CA LEU A 554 5.39 -10.55 -7.23
C LEU A 554 4.88 -10.71 -8.69
N THR A 555 3.62 -11.15 -8.86
CA THR A 555 2.98 -11.24 -10.18
C THR A 555 2.90 -9.87 -10.85
N GLU A 556 2.57 -8.81 -10.10
CA GLU A 556 2.52 -7.44 -10.60
C GLU A 556 3.91 -6.86 -10.85
N HIS A 557 4.87 -7.13 -9.95
CA HIS A 557 6.26 -6.67 -10.09
C HIS A 557 6.88 -7.15 -11.41
N TYR A 558 6.74 -8.42 -11.72
CA TYR A 558 7.20 -9.03 -12.97
C TYR A 558 6.22 -8.94 -14.14
N ALA A 559 5.07 -8.28 -13.97
CA ALA A 559 4.01 -8.24 -14.98
C ALA A 559 3.63 -9.65 -15.50
N GLY A 560 3.66 -10.65 -14.63
CA GLY A 560 3.44 -12.07 -14.92
C GLY A 560 4.62 -12.80 -15.57
N ALA A 561 5.69 -12.10 -15.98
CA ALA A 561 6.90 -12.70 -16.55
C ALA A 561 7.89 -13.10 -15.44
N LEU A 562 7.49 -14.03 -14.59
CA LEU A 562 8.28 -14.47 -13.45
C LEU A 562 9.69 -14.95 -13.84
N PRO A 563 10.70 -14.81 -12.96
CA PRO A 563 12.01 -15.42 -13.14
C PRO A 563 11.92 -16.91 -13.45
N ALA A 564 12.85 -17.43 -14.22
CA ALA A 564 12.80 -18.80 -14.68
C ALA A 564 12.68 -19.84 -13.55
N TRP A 565 13.35 -19.60 -12.42
CA TRP A 565 13.30 -20.51 -11.27
C TRP A 565 11.92 -20.58 -10.60
N LEU A 566 11.10 -19.51 -10.70
CA LEU A 566 9.71 -19.44 -10.18
C LEU A 566 8.66 -19.82 -11.24
N ALA A 567 8.99 -19.76 -12.53
CA ALA A 567 8.01 -19.97 -13.60
C ALA A 567 7.35 -21.34 -13.52
N PRO A 568 6.01 -21.45 -13.62
CA PRO A 568 5.31 -22.74 -13.58
C PRO A 568 5.79 -23.69 -14.69
N VAL A 569 5.91 -23.18 -15.91
CA VAL A 569 6.56 -23.81 -17.05
C VAL A 569 7.84 -23.07 -17.31
N GLN A 570 8.98 -23.73 -17.14
CA GLN A 570 10.30 -23.11 -17.30
C GLN A 570 10.76 -23.17 -18.76
N VAL A 571 10.45 -24.28 -19.41
CA VAL A 571 10.80 -24.53 -20.80
C VAL A 571 9.61 -25.07 -21.54
N ILE A 572 9.36 -24.58 -22.75
CA ILE A 572 8.45 -25.22 -23.68
C ILE A 572 9.20 -25.67 -24.94
N GLY A 573 9.07 -26.95 -25.29
CA GLY A 573 9.56 -27.52 -26.54
C GLY A 573 8.53 -27.36 -27.67
N VAL A 574 8.97 -26.83 -28.79
CA VAL A 574 8.11 -26.61 -29.97
C VAL A 574 8.71 -27.35 -31.18
N PRO A 575 8.30 -28.60 -31.45
CA PRO A 575 8.66 -29.27 -32.68
C PRO A 575 8.02 -28.54 -33.88
N VAL A 576 8.83 -28.30 -34.92
CA VAL A 576 8.37 -27.59 -36.14
C VAL A 576 7.35 -28.43 -36.91
N ALA A 577 7.48 -29.76 -36.86
CA ALA A 577 6.59 -30.73 -37.43
C ALA A 577 6.55 -32.01 -36.58
N GLU A 578 5.51 -32.83 -36.75
CA GLU A 578 5.29 -34.08 -36.01
C GLU A 578 6.50 -35.04 -36.08
N ALA A 579 7.22 -35.05 -37.20
CA ALA A 579 8.44 -35.85 -37.38
C ALA A 579 9.55 -35.56 -36.35
N PHE A 580 9.51 -34.40 -35.67
CA PHE A 580 10.51 -33.99 -34.67
C PHE A 580 10.01 -34.11 -33.24
N ASN A 581 8.84 -34.72 -32.99
CA ASN A 581 8.28 -34.92 -31.66
C ASN A 581 9.18 -35.75 -30.78
N ASP A 582 9.71 -36.90 -31.29
CA ASP A 582 10.59 -37.76 -30.52
C ASP A 582 11.89 -37.06 -30.17
N TYR A 583 12.49 -36.35 -31.08
CA TYR A 583 13.70 -35.54 -30.84
C TYR A 583 13.47 -34.49 -29.75
N MET A 584 12.36 -33.76 -29.81
CA MET A 584 12.04 -32.77 -28.78
C MET A 584 11.72 -33.42 -27.44
N THR A 585 11.14 -34.63 -27.43
CA THR A 585 10.87 -35.40 -26.21
C THR A 585 12.17 -35.81 -25.52
N GLU A 586 13.17 -36.29 -26.28
CA GLU A 586 14.48 -36.62 -25.73
C GLU A 586 15.17 -35.40 -25.07
N ILE A 587 15.05 -34.23 -25.68
CA ILE A 587 15.58 -32.98 -25.08
C ILE A 587 14.82 -32.61 -23.81
N ALA A 588 13.48 -32.71 -23.84
CA ALA A 588 12.64 -32.45 -22.67
C ALA A 588 12.98 -33.42 -21.51
N ASP A 589 13.23 -34.70 -21.81
CA ASP A 589 13.60 -35.69 -20.79
C ASP A 589 14.98 -35.43 -20.18
N LYS A 590 15.96 -34.97 -20.96
CA LYS A 590 17.25 -34.49 -20.45
C LYS A 590 17.03 -33.36 -19.41
N LEU A 591 16.21 -32.37 -19.74
CA LEU A 591 15.88 -31.26 -18.83
C LEU A 591 15.13 -31.72 -17.59
N ARG A 592 14.14 -32.60 -17.74
CA ARG A 592 13.37 -33.19 -16.60
C ARG A 592 14.25 -33.97 -15.66
N ALA A 593 15.30 -34.67 -16.16
CA ALA A 593 16.27 -35.36 -15.32
C ALA A 593 17.05 -34.43 -14.38
N HIS A 594 17.12 -33.13 -14.71
CA HIS A 594 17.69 -32.09 -13.85
C HIS A 594 16.65 -31.34 -12.98
N GLY A 595 15.39 -31.81 -12.98
CA GLY A 595 14.29 -31.21 -12.22
C GLY A 595 13.66 -29.98 -12.89
N VAL A 596 13.96 -29.70 -14.16
CA VAL A 596 13.37 -28.59 -14.91
C VAL A 596 11.91 -28.90 -15.27
N ARG A 597 11.02 -27.95 -15.11
CA ARG A 597 9.60 -28.04 -15.49
C ARG A 597 9.46 -27.78 -16.99
N VAL A 598 9.31 -28.83 -17.77
CA VAL A 598 9.28 -28.79 -19.24
C VAL A 598 7.97 -29.32 -19.76
N GLU A 599 7.36 -28.55 -20.64
CA GLU A 599 6.24 -28.98 -21.48
C GLU A 599 6.69 -29.08 -22.94
N VAL A 600 6.03 -29.94 -23.72
CA VAL A 600 6.23 -30.03 -25.18
C VAL A 600 4.88 -29.85 -25.86
N ASP A 601 4.79 -28.92 -26.79
CA ASP A 601 3.56 -28.67 -27.57
C ASP A 601 3.47 -29.61 -28.75
N TYR A 602 2.83 -30.75 -28.55
CA TYR A 602 2.54 -31.74 -29.58
C TYR A 602 1.27 -31.42 -30.44
N GLY A 603 0.62 -30.29 -30.19
CA GLY A 603 -0.59 -29.87 -30.89
C GLY A 603 -0.39 -29.76 -32.42
N SER A 604 -1.49 -29.79 -33.14
CA SER A 604 -1.48 -29.69 -34.61
C SER A 604 -1.36 -28.26 -35.15
N ASP A 605 -1.26 -27.27 -34.29
CA ASP A 605 -1.10 -25.89 -34.69
C ASP A 605 0.26 -25.66 -35.37
N ARG A 606 0.31 -24.64 -36.24
CA ARG A 606 1.56 -24.23 -36.88
C ARG A 606 2.55 -23.76 -35.80
N PHE A 607 3.85 -24.08 -35.96
CA PHE A 607 4.88 -23.77 -34.98
C PHE A 607 4.92 -22.27 -34.58
N THR A 608 4.64 -21.35 -35.51
CA THR A 608 4.55 -19.92 -35.24
C THR A 608 3.42 -19.56 -34.25
N LYS A 609 2.28 -20.29 -34.30
CA LYS A 609 1.20 -20.14 -33.35
C LYS A 609 1.60 -20.68 -31.96
N LYS A 610 2.27 -21.84 -31.93
CA LYS A 610 2.79 -22.44 -30.69
C LYS A 610 3.76 -21.51 -30.00
N ILE A 611 4.70 -20.92 -30.75
CA ILE A 611 5.64 -19.90 -30.21
C ILE A 611 4.88 -18.69 -29.65
N ARG A 612 3.86 -18.20 -30.37
CA ARG A 612 3.05 -17.08 -29.91
C ARG A 612 2.31 -17.41 -28.61
N THR A 613 1.75 -18.60 -28.48
CA THR A 613 1.09 -19.07 -27.26
C THR A 613 2.08 -19.10 -26.09
N ALA A 614 3.25 -19.73 -26.26
CA ALA A 614 4.29 -19.78 -25.26
C ALA A 614 4.77 -18.36 -24.82
N SER A 615 4.90 -17.45 -25.78
CA SER A 615 5.26 -16.04 -25.49
C SER A 615 4.15 -15.31 -24.74
N THR A 616 2.87 -15.59 -25.04
CA THR A 616 1.72 -15.02 -24.32
C THR A 616 1.64 -15.55 -22.89
N GLU A 617 1.95 -16.82 -22.68
CA GLU A 617 2.07 -17.48 -21.37
C GLU A 617 3.36 -17.09 -20.62
N LYS A 618 4.19 -16.25 -21.24
CA LYS A 618 5.42 -15.69 -20.65
C LYS A 618 6.44 -16.75 -20.22
N VAL A 619 6.50 -17.86 -20.95
CA VAL A 619 7.49 -18.93 -20.69
C VAL A 619 8.91 -18.40 -20.89
N PRO A 620 9.84 -18.63 -19.94
CA PRO A 620 11.20 -18.06 -20.01
C PRO A 620 12.01 -18.58 -21.21
N PHE A 621 11.95 -19.89 -21.46
CA PHE A 621 12.74 -20.54 -22.51
C PHE A 621 11.84 -21.30 -23.49
N ILE A 622 11.99 -21.05 -24.77
CA ILE A 622 11.29 -21.76 -25.84
C ILE A 622 12.37 -22.45 -26.69
N LEU A 623 12.36 -23.78 -26.72
CA LEU A 623 13.22 -24.59 -27.57
C LEU A 623 12.46 -25.02 -28.82
N ILE A 624 13.01 -24.72 -29.98
CA ILE A 624 12.42 -25.04 -31.27
C ILE A 624 13.33 -26.04 -31.99
N ALA A 625 12.78 -27.10 -32.52
CA ALA A 625 13.55 -28.08 -33.32
C ALA A 625 12.88 -28.38 -34.63
N GLY A 626 13.67 -28.29 -35.69
CA GLY A 626 13.34 -28.70 -37.06
C GLY A 626 14.34 -29.70 -37.60
N GLY A 627 14.30 -29.96 -38.92
CA GLY A 627 15.18 -30.94 -39.57
C GLY A 627 16.64 -30.65 -39.45
N GLU A 628 17.05 -29.40 -39.66
CA GLU A 628 18.43 -28.94 -39.54
C GLU A 628 18.95 -29.06 -38.10
N ASP A 629 18.10 -28.70 -37.12
CA ASP A 629 18.48 -28.83 -35.70
C ASP A 629 18.66 -30.32 -35.34
N ALA A 630 17.75 -31.21 -35.76
CA ALA A 630 17.85 -32.63 -35.46
C ALA A 630 19.04 -33.32 -36.12
N GLU A 631 19.41 -32.94 -37.35
CA GLU A 631 20.61 -33.48 -38.05
C GLU A 631 21.92 -33.12 -37.32
N HIS A 632 21.95 -31.96 -36.67
CA HIS A 632 23.18 -31.45 -36.02
C HIS A 632 23.16 -31.62 -34.49
N GLY A 633 22.16 -32.25 -33.90
CA GLY A 633 22.03 -32.41 -32.45
C GLY A 633 21.91 -31.06 -31.70
N ALA A 634 21.17 -30.12 -32.33
CA ALA A 634 21.04 -28.73 -31.87
C ALA A 634 19.56 -28.35 -31.66
N VAL A 635 19.33 -27.15 -31.12
CA VAL A 635 18.04 -26.48 -30.99
C VAL A 635 18.14 -25.03 -31.37
N SER A 636 17.04 -24.45 -31.84
CA SER A 636 16.87 -23.02 -31.91
C SER A 636 16.32 -22.53 -30.57
N PHE A 637 17.09 -21.68 -29.87
CA PHE A 637 16.84 -21.24 -28.52
C PHE A 637 16.22 -19.83 -28.55
N ARG A 638 14.95 -19.71 -28.17
CA ARG A 638 14.24 -18.44 -28.14
C ARG A 638 13.98 -17.99 -26.72
N PHE A 639 14.29 -16.74 -26.45
CA PHE A 639 14.18 -16.07 -25.16
C PHE A 639 12.97 -15.14 -25.12
N ARG A 640 12.53 -14.77 -23.93
CA ARG A 640 11.61 -13.64 -23.76
C ARG A 640 12.16 -12.40 -24.48
N GLY A 641 11.30 -11.49 -24.94
CA GLY A 641 11.70 -10.33 -25.72
C GLY A 641 11.98 -10.63 -27.20
N ASN A 642 11.64 -11.83 -27.68
CA ASN A 642 11.72 -12.26 -29.07
C ASN A 642 13.15 -12.42 -29.64
N LYS A 643 14.16 -12.46 -28.81
CA LYS A 643 15.54 -12.78 -29.22
C LYS A 643 15.67 -14.29 -29.46
N GLN A 644 16.48 -14.70 -30.43
CA GLN A 644 16.65 -16.09 -30.79
C GLN A 644 18.11 -16.38 -31.16
N GLU A 645 18.57 -17.54 -30.75
CA GLU A 645 19.89 -18.11 -31.07
C GLU A 645 19.65 -19.47 -31.73
N ASN A 646 20.13 -19.66 -32.95
CA ASN A 646 19.90 -20.87 -33.72
C ASN A 646 21.09 -21.80 -33.64
N GLY A 647 20.86 -23.12 -33.80
CA GLY A 647 21.91 -24.12 -33.88
C GLY A 647 22.70 -24.31 -32.59
N VAL A 648 22.08 -24.04 -31.43
CA VAL A 648 22.72 -24.26 -30.13
C VAL A 648 22.80 -25.77 -29.84
N PRO A 649 23.97 -26.36 -29.57
CA PRO A 649 24.06 -27.77 -29.20
C PRO A 649 23.12 -28.10 -28.02
N VAL A 650 22.42 -29.24 -28.10
CA VAL A 650 21.43 -29.63 -27.06
C VAL A 650 22.01 -29.62 -25.66
N ASP A 651 23.21 -30.21 -25.47
CA ASP A 651 23.82 -30.31 -24.15
C ASP A 651 24.26 -28.93 -23.60
N GLU A 652 24.62 -27.98 -24.49
CA GLU A 652 24.89 -26.60 -24.11
C GLU A 652 23.57 -25.88 -23.70
N ALA A 653 22.51 -26.01 -24.48
CA ALA A 653 21.22 -25.43 -24.15
C ALA A 653 20.71 -25.95 -22.78
N VAL A 654 20.81 -27.26 -22.55
CA VAL A 654 20.44 -27.89 -21.28
C VAL A 654 21.27 -27.34 -20.13
N ALA A 655 22.61 -27.27 -20.28
CA ALA A 655 23.50 -26.74 -19.26
C ALA A 655 23.16 -25.28 -18.89
N ARG A 656 22.98 -24.42 -19.89
CA ARG A 656 22.63 -22.99 -19.70
C ARG A 656 21.28 -22.84 -18.96
N ILE A 657 20.26 -23.59 -19.33
CA ILE A 657 18.96 -23.54 -18.66
C ILE A 657 19.08 -23.98 -17.19
N VAL A 658 19.74 -25.13 -16.95
CA VAL A 658 19.93 -25.68 -15.61
C VAL A 658 20.72 -24.74 -14.72
N GLU A 659 21.78 -24.13 -15.23
CA GLU A 659 22.61 -23.15 -14.52
C GLU A 659 21.80 -21.89 -14.17
N HIS A 660 21.08 -21.32 -15.14
CA HIS A 660 20.23 -20.13 -14.92
C HIS A 660 19.17 -20.37 -13.84
N ILE A 661 18.50 -21.52 -13.86
CA ILE A 661 17.48 -21.89 -12.86
C ILE A 661 18.13 -22.14 -11.51
N ARG A 662 19.22 -22.88 -11.45
CA ARG A 662 19.94 -23.22 -10.21
C ARG A 662 20.48 -22.00 -9.49
N ASN A 663 21.01 -21.04 -10.25
CA ASN A 663 21.54 -19.79 -9.72
C ASN A 663 20.44 -18.78 -9.35
N ARG A 664 19.16 -19.12 -9.55
CA ARG A 664 17.97 -18.26 -9.25
C ARG A 664 18.10 -16.86 -9.84
N VAL A 665 18.54 -16.78 -11.11
CA VAL A 665 18.67 -15.50 -11.80
C VAL A 665 17.29 -14.87 -11.97
N ASN A 666 17.16 -13.61 -11.52
CA ASN A 666 15.89 -12.86 -11.59
C ASN A 666 15.67 -12.14 -12.91
N GLU A 667 16.74 -11.85 -13.63
CA GLU A 667 16.70 -11.23 -14.97
C GLU A 667 16.20 -12.22 -16.03
N ASP A 668 15.63 -11.68 -17.06
CA ASP A 668 15.26 -12.49 -18.23
C ASP A 668 16.51 -13.09 -18.90
N PRO A 669 16.44 -14.39 -19.31
CA PRO A 669 17.53 -15.03 -20.00
C PRO A 669 17.83 -14.34 -21.33
N LYS A 670 19.11 -14.30 -21.72
CA LYS A 670 19.63 -13.62 -22.92
C LYS A 670 20.45 -14.55 -23.78
N PRO A 671 20.56 -14.29 -25.12
CA PRO A 671 21.54 -14.96 -25.97
C PRO A 671 22.96 -14.81 -25.47
N SER A 672 23.81 -15.81 -25.73
CA SER A 672 25.21 -15.82 -25.30
C SER A 672 26.04 -14.64 -25.87
N THR A 673 25.66 -14.16 -27.04
CA THR A 673 26.31 -13.00 -27.70
C THR A 673 26.06 -11.66 -26.99
N GLU A 674 25.04 -11.57 -26.16
CA GLU A 674 24.70 -10.34 -25.39
C GLU A 674 25.11 -10.43 -23.91
N ALA A 675 25.43 -11.61 -23.41
CA ALA A 675 25.96 -11.78 -22.05
C ALA A 675 27.44 -11.38 -21.93
N ALA A 676 28.10 -11.06 -23.05
CA ALA A 676 29.49 -10.66 -23.12
C ALA A 676 29.69 -9.14 -23.25
N GLU A 677 28.61 -8.33 -23.40
CA GLU A 677 28.61 -6.88 -23.31
C GLU A 677 28.06 -6.43 -21.92
#